data_d60ada3a662d4bd6641d670c32d86863
#
_entry.id   d60ada3a662d4bd6641d670c32d86863
#
_cell.length_a   1.000
_cell.length_b   1.000
_cell.length_c   1.000
_cell.angle_alpha   90.00
_cell.angle_beta   90.00
_cell.angle_gamma   90.00
#
_symmetry.space_group_name_H-M   'P 1'
#
loop_
_entity.id
_entity.type
_entity.pdbx_description
1 polymer ?
#
loop_
_entity_poly.entity_id
_entity_poly.type
_entity_poly.pdbx_seq_one_letter_code
_entity_poly.pdbx_strand_id
1 'polypeptide(L)'
;MQIRLTVLRPRSGPAAPGSAGSSGSSADVLVTAPAGTALGAVAAALAGAVGVRGPRSATHVHLYDGERRLDEQTPLGHPPLVDGAVLALGEPDPDAEGADGRPAAELRVVGGPDAGGVHRLHGERVRIGRSAEADVPLDDPDVSRLHLALHLAADGRATVQDLGSTNGTRLDEHWLREEGVDVAPGALLRIGESTLQLARTEDMAARPTAPDGEGRLRLAPRTGARTAPGRPAAPAGPPEPAPAPAAGRGGRWLRRGRHEPPAADTDRQHDAARLRQAAQQRERWPDPAALLLTALGTGPRLWERGPDHPDALTLRLGTADLPGTAPGSLLPAVPVTVDLQTAGSLGLAGPRHRLTGLARAALAQLAALHPPSGLALVVVAAERPAEDWAWAQWLPHLRPAHGQSCRLLYGLGPEQAEARLTELAAATAGPPATVVLVDGDPGTEAARHALGLLLRQGPAAGVFALCLAETPEELPTGLGALGTVTGEVSTRLTLDRPAAGARERLTDIALDAVSPAWAERLARTLAPLTEADTGASPRGPLPEALRLLDLLRSESLSPARLAESWQALPAGAGGAAALLGTARGAGGEENCAVDLAEDGDHLLIGGGPGSGKSELLRSLAASLAVSERPDRLALLMVDGDRAEDGGLAACTDLPHVTGHVNAAEDPRGALLAAERISDELAHREALFDGLTFTDWHTRRALALARTPALVGGPADPAAPLRVVEPRRSPDAPPADAAPPRLVVLVDDYDALLGPASPGGRPLARALAAVAVHGARLGVHVVAATGAPESTAGTELDEAAQLRIALRTEQAGDSDLLIHLPDAAALPGATPGRGYLRRPDGAVTAFQGARVSGRIPRTATLRPTVVAQRLEDHGAAPSPRPVRELGNGPTDLALLASALRRATES
;
A
#
# COMPACT_ATOMS: atom_id res chain seq x y z
N MET A 1 -2.52 -4.38 14.38
CA MET A 1 -3.01 -4.84 13.06
C MET A 1 -4.54 -4.90 13.00
N GLN A 2 -5.08 -4.82 11.79
CA GLN A 2 -6.51 -5.01 11.51
C GLN A 2 -6.64 -5.92 10.28
N ILE A 3 -7.32 -7.05 10.44
CA ILE A 3 -7.57 -8.01 9.36
C ILE A 3 -9.06 -8.29 9.24
N ARG A 4 -9.54 -8.43 8.01
CA ARG A 4 -10.93 -8.81 7.72
C ARG A 4 -10.95 -10.28 7.38
N LEU A 5 -11.84 -11.02 8.03
CA LEU A 5 -11.97 -12.46 7.85
C LEU A 5 -13.45 -12.80 7.63
N THR A 6 -13.71 -13.92 6.99
CA THR A 6 -15.06 -14.52 6.95
C THR A 6 -15.04 -15.79 7.79
N VAL A 7 -16.04 -15.93 8.64
CA VAL A 7 -16.22 -17.15 9.44
C VAL A 7 -17.47 -17.88 8.96
N LEU A 8 -17.30 -19.14 8.54
CA LEU A 8 -18.37 -20.02 8.12
C LEU A 8 -18.94 -20.77 9.34
N ARG A 9 -20.25 -20.91 9.39
CA ARG A 9 -20.95 -21.72 10.42
C ARG A 9 -20.84 -23.21 10.11
N PRO A 10 -20.82 -24.07 11.15
CA PRO A 10 -20.96 -25.51 10.96
C PRO A 10 -22.32 -25.83 10.33
N ARG A 11 -22.36 -26.71 9.36
CA ARG A 11 -23.61 -27.18 8.69
C ARG A 11 -24.47 -28.05 9.61
N SER A 12 -23.86 -28.72 10.59
CA SER A 12 -24.50 -29.63 11.55
C SER A 12 -25.08 -28.95 12.76
N GLY A 13 -25.08 -27.61 12.88
CA GLY A 13 -25.58 -26.86 14.02
C GLY A 13 -27.11 -26.62 13.97
N PRO A 14 -27.81 -26.54 15.13
CA PRO A 14 -29.24 -26.21 15.16
C PRO A 14 -29.47 -24.81 14.60
N ALA A 15 -30.41 -24.69 13.67
CA ALA A 15 -30.83 -23.40 13.10
C ALA A 15 -31.34 -22.49 14.24
N ALA A 16 -30.89 -21.27 14.33
CA ALA A 16 -31.37 -20.29 15.28
C ALA A 16 -32.86 -20.00 15.00
N PRO A 17 -33.77 -20.07 15.98
CA PRO A 17 -35.16 -19.77 15.76
C PRO A 17 -35.31 -18.28 15.43
N GLY A 18 -35.80 -17.97 14.20
CA GLY A 18 -36.15 -16.62 13.79
C GLY A 18 -35.51 -16.13 12.46
N SER A 19 -34.62 -16.86 11.79
CA SER A 19 -34.02 -16.46 10.52
C SER A 19 -34.64 -17.22 9.32
N ALA A 20 -35.88 -16.92 9.00
CA ALA A 20 -36.43 -17.25 7.68
C ALA A 20 -36.08 -16.13 6.69
N GLY A 21 -34.88 -16.20 6.11
CA GLY A 21 -34.42 -15.24 5.12
C GLY A 21 -32.91 -15.44 4.91
N SER A 22 -32.56 -16.13 3.85
CA SER A 22 -31.28 -16.31 3.20
C SER A 22 -30.19 -15.29 3.56
N SER A 23 -29.26 -15.63 4.40
CA SER A 23 -27.86 -15.15 4.50
C SER A 23 -27.25 -15.47 5.87
N GLY A 24 -27.35 -16.70 6.35
CA GLY A 24 -27.01 -17.08 7.71
C GLY A 24 -25.85 -18.06 7.86
N SER A 25 -25.15 -18.42 6.80
CA SER A 25 -24.10 -19.43 6.88
C SER A 25 -22.70 -18.86 7.18
N SER A 26 -22.51 -17.55 7.06
CA SER A 26 -21.21 -16.89 7.26
C SER A 26 -21.36 -15.52 7.91
N ALA A 27 -20.26 -14.99 8.47
CA ALA A 27 -20.17 -13.61 8.92
C ALA A 27 -18.78 -13.03 8.59
N ASP A 28 -18.79 -11.83 8.01
CA ASP A 28 -17.58 -11.05 7.83
C ASP A 28 -17.24 -10.32 9.13
N VAL A 29 -16.00 -10.38 9.55
CA VAL A 29 -15.53 -9.83 10.81
C VAL A 29 -14.26 -9.01 10.62
N LEU A 30 -14.13 -7.93 11.37
CA LEU A 30 -12.90 -7.19 11.54
C LEU A 30 -12.24 -7.62 12.86
N VAL A 31 -11.07 -8.21 12.76
CA VAL A 31 -10.24 -8.55 13.92
C VAL A 31 -9.22 -7.43 14.12
N THR A 32 -9.22 -6.84 15.30
CA THR A 32 -8.19 -5.87 15.71
C THR A 32 -7.40 -6.48 16.87
N ALA A 33 -6.11 -6.69 16.67
CA ALA A 33 -5.22 -7.31 17.65
C ALA A 33 -3.78 -6.78 17.48
N PRO A 34 -2.90 -6.94 18.49
CA PRO A 34 -1.45 -6.80 18.29
C PRO A 34 -0.95 -7.74 17.20
N ALA A 35 0.12 -7.36 16.49
CA ALA A 35 0.78 -8.23 15.53
C ALA A 35 1.25 -9.52 16.21
N GLY A 36 1.10 -10.66 15.52
CA GLY A 36 1.51 -11.97 16.06
C GLY A 36 0.63 -12.55 17.16
N THR A 37 -0.55 -11.96 17.45
CA THR A 37 -1.53 -12.55 18.38
C THR A 37 -1.93 -13.95 17.91
N ALA A 38 -1.89 -14.94 18.82
CA ALA A 38 -2.29 -16.31 18.54
C ALA A 38 -3.78 -16.43 18.23
N LEU A 39 -4.16 -17.29 17.28
CA LEU A 39 -5.55 -17.57 16.89
C LEU A 39 -6.45 -17.93 18.08
N GLY A 40 -5.94 -18.72 19.03
CA GLY A 40 -6.67 -19.11 20.23
C GLY A 40 -7.19 -17.93 21.07
N ALA A 41 -6.50 -16.77 21.02
CA ALA A 41 -6.92 -15.57 21.74
C ALA A 41 -8.19 -14.93 21.18
N VAL A 42 -8.55 -15.21 19.92
CA VAL A 42 -9.73 -14.66 19.23
C VAL A 42 -10.78 -15.71 18.88
N ALA A 43 -10.46 -17.00 18.97
CA ALA A 43 -11.31 -18.11 18.51
C ALA A 43 -12.73 -18.07 19.10
N ALA A 44 -12.86 -17.82 20.42
CA ALA A 44 -14.17 -17.71 21.07
C ALA A 44 -14.97 -16.49 20.57
N ALA A 45 -14.29 -15.36 20.28
CA ALA A 45 -14.94 -14.17 19.76
C ALA A 45 -15.37 -14.36 18.29
N LEU A 46 -14.58 -15.06 17.48
CA LEU A 46 -14.94 -15.46 16.11
C LEU A 46 -16.19 -16.36 16.10
N ALA A 47 -16.25 -17.38 16.98
CA ALA A 47 -17.44 -18.22 17.14
C ALA A 47 -18.66 -17.41 17.57
N GLY A 48 -18.47 -16.45 18.48
CA GLY A 48 -19.53 -15.55 18.93
C GLY A 48 -20.09 -14.65 17.81
N ALA A 49 -19.26 -14.20 16.88
CA ALA A 49 -19.66 -13.35 15.76
C ALA A 49 -20.64 -14.07 14.80
N VAL A 50 -20.51 -15.39 14.64
CA VAL A 50 -21.46 -16.20 13.84
C VAL A 50 -22.62 -16.76 14.66
N GLY A 51 -22.83 -16.31 15.92
CA GLY A 51 -23.96 -16.68 16.75
C GLY A 51 -23.90 -18.09 17.31
N VAL A 52 -22.76 -18.76 17.28
CA VAL A 52 -22.54 -20.05 17.93
C VAL A 52 -22.28 -19.80 19.41
N ARG A 53 -23.36 -19.86 20.20
CA ARG A 53 -23.27 -19.86 21.68
C ARG A 53 -23.00 -21.28 22.17
N GLY A 54 -21.75 -21.65 22.33
CA GLY A 54 -21.37 -22.88 23.05
C GLY A 54 -21.74 -22.77 24.54
N PRO A 55 -22.03 -23.90 25.23
CA PRO A 55 -22.11 -23.90 26.68
C PRO A 55 -20.80 -23.34 27.26
N ARG A 56 -20.87 -22.58 28.36
CA ARG A 56 -19.72 -21.89 29.00
C ARG A 56 -18.53 -22.81 29.35
N SER A 57 -18.64 -24.11 29.06
CA SER A 57 -17.64 -25.16 29.28
C SER A 57 -17.02 -25.73 28.00
N ALA A 58 -17.36 -25.27 26.78
CA ALA A 58 -16.70 -25.75 25.57
C ALA A 58 -15.32 -25.08 25.47
N THR A 59 -14.29 -25.83 25.84
CA THR A 59 -12.91 -25.39 26.06
C THR A 59 -12.12 -25.20 24.78
N HIS A 60 -12.55 -25.73 23.64
CA HIS A 60 -11.79 -25.66 22.39
C HIS A 60 -12.70 -25.38 21.19
N VAL A 61 -12.46 -24.24 20.52
CA VAL A 61 -13.07 -23.86 19.23
C VAL A 61 -12.10 -24.25 18.13
N HIS A 62 -12.47 -25.22 17.31
CA HIS A 62 -11.66 -25.63 16.17
C HIS A 62 -11.98 -24.78 14.95
N LEU A 63 -10.95 -24.25 14.32
CA LEU A 63 -11.03 -23.45 13.10
C LEU A 63 -10.23 -24.14 12.00
N TYR A 64 -10.75 -24.07 10.79
CA TYR A 64 -10.18 -24.71 9.60
C TYR A 64 -9.97 -23.67 8.49
N ASP A 65 -8.88 -23.83 7.76
CA ASP A 65 -8.61 -23.20 6.48
C ASP A 65 -8.82 -24.27 5.41
N GLY A 66 -9.99 -24.24 4.75
CA GLY A 66 -10.44 -25.34 3.91
C GLY A 66 -10.55 -26.65 4.69
N GLU A 67 -9.81 -27.68 4.29
CA GLU A 67 -9.74 -28.97 5.00
C GLU A 67 -8.74 -28.99 6.16
N ARG A 68 -7.81 -28.01 6.19
CA ARG A 68 -6.71 -27.98 7.17
C ARG A 68 -7.16 -27.38 8.50
N ARG A 69 -7.09 -28.19 9.57
CA ARG A 69 -7.25 -27.67 10.93
C ARG A 69 -6.11 -26.73 11.31
N LEU A 70 -6.45 -25.54 11.81
CA LEU A 70 -5.48 -24.56 12.29
C LEU A 70 -5.10 -24.81 13.76
N ASP A 71 -3.83 -24.60 14.07
CA ASP A 71 -3.32 -24.64 15.43
C ASP A 71 -3.73 -23.35 16.17
N GLU A 72 -4.05 -23.46 17.48
CA GLU A 72 -4.39 -22.33 18.33
C GLU A 72 -3.26 -21.31 18.45
N GLN A 73 -2.00 -21.73 18.24
CA GLN A 73 -0.82 -20.87 18.26
C GLN A 73 -0.52 -20.22 16.91
N THR A 74 -1.32 -20.50 15.85
CA THR A 74 -1.15 -19.87 14.54
C THR A 74 -1.24 -18.34 14.68
N PRO A 75 -0.20 -17.58 14.27
CA PRO A 75 -0.19 -16.14 14.46
C PRO A 75 -1.11 -15.43 13.46
N LEU A 76 -1.94 -14.52 13.96
CA LEU A 76 -2.69 -13.60 13.13
C LEU A 76 -1.73 -12.68 12.37
N GLY A 77 -2.10 -12.31 11.15
CA GLY A 77 -1.28 -11.44 10.29
C GLY A 77 -0.26 -12.18 9.42
N HIS A 78 -0.19 -13.51 9.54
CA HIS A 78 0.64 -14.38 8.69
C HIS A 78 -0.22 -15.42 7.98
N PRO A 79 0.15 -15.90 6.79
CA PRO A 79 -0.57 -16.98 6.12
C PRO A 79 -0.78 -18.20 7.02
N PRO A 80 -1.98 -18.80 7.05
CA PRO A 80 -3.15 -18.45 6.25
C PRO A 80 -4.03 -17.32 6.81
N LEU A 81 -3.74 -16.76 7.97
CA LEU A 81 -4.55 -15.78 8.69
C LEU A 81 -4.23 -14.33 8.25
N VAL A 82 -4.49 -14.05 6.98
CA VAL A 82 -4.30 -12.72 6.34
C VAL A 82 -5.63 -12.08 5.95
N ASP A 83 -5.63 -10.84 5.52
CA ASP A 83 -6.84 -10.12 5.08
C ASP A 83 -7.56 -10.88 3.97
N GLY A 84 -8.86 -11.10 4.10
CA GLY A 84 -9.68 -11.86 3.13
C GLY A 84 -9.77 -13.36 3.38
N ALA A 85 -9.09 -13.92 4.39
CA ALA A 85 -9.15 -15.35 4.68
C ALA A 85 -10.54 -15.82 5.11
N VAL A 86 -10.87 -17.07 4.74
CA VAL A 86 -12.14 -17.74 5.08
C VAL A 86 -11.84 -18.86 6.06
N LEU A 87 -12.53 -18.85 7.19
CA LEU A 87 -12.34 -19.82 8.26
C LEU A 87 -13.62 -20.62 8.51
N ALA A 88 -13.57 -21.94 8.45
CA ALA A 88 -14.69 -22.79 8.80
C ALA A 88 -14.64 -23.16 10.29
N LEU A 89 -15.80 -23.08 10.97
CA LEU A 89 -15.94 -23.32 12.40
C LEU A 89 -16.39 -24.76 12.67
N GLY A 90 -15.64 -25.48 13.48
CA GLY A 90 -16.02 -26.80 14.00
C GLY A 90 -15.77 -27.98 13.05
N GLU A 91 -16.00 -27.81 11.76
CA GLU A 91 -15.84 -28.84 10.71
C GLU A 91 -15.17 -28.22 9.48
N PRO A 92 -14.41 -29.02 8.68
CA PRO A 92 -13.78 -28.54 7.45
C PRO A 92 -14.82 -28.04 6.45
N ASP A 93 -14.41 -27.13 5.57
CA ASP A 93 -15.23 -26.68 4.46
C ASP A 93 -15.17 -27.73 3.32
N PRO A 94 -16.28 -28.45 3.05
CA PRO A 94 -16.28 -29.48 2.02
C PRO A 94 -16.25 -28.92 0.59
N ASP A 95 -16.55 -27.62 0.43
CA ASP A 95 -16.51 -26.93 -0.85
C ASP A 95 -15.12 -26.31 -1.11
N ALA A 96 -14.17 -26.44 -0.15
CA ALA A 96 -12.79 -26.07 -0.37
C ALA A 96 -12.16 -26.99 -1.41
N GLU A 97 -11.58 -26.39 -2.46
CA GLU A 97 -10.85 -27.16 -3.47
C GLU A 97 -9.69 -27.91 -2.80
N GLY A 98 -9.82 -29.23 -2.67
CA GLY A 98 -8.76 -30.10 -2.15
C GLY A 98 -7.50 -30.02 -3.01
N ALA A 99 -6.34 -29.97 -2.37
CA ALA A 99 -5.03 -29.90 -3.02
C ALA A 99 -4.57 -31.24 -3.64
N ASP A 100 -5.47 -32.22 -3.80
CA ASP A 100 -5.11 -33.58 -4.17
C ASP A 100 -4.89 -33.76 -5.68
N GLY A 101 -3.62 -33.94 -6.01
CA GLY A 101 -3.16 -34.42 -7.30
C GLY A 101 -2.86 -33.34 -8.35
N ARG A 102 -1.77 -33.55 -9.09
CA ARG A 102 -1.44 -32.69 -10.25
C ARG A 102 -2.47 -33.02 -11.35
N PRO A 103 -3.31 -32.05 -11.79
CA PRO A 103 -4.30 -32.31 -12.84
C PRO A 103 -3.62 -32.66 -14.15
N ALA A 104 -4.24 -33.52 -14.93
CA ALA A 104 -3.74 -33.92 -16.24
C ALA A 104 -3.78 -32.75 -17.24
N ALA A 105 -4.82 -31.90 -17.14
CA ALA A 105 -5.01 -30.71 -17.95
C ALA A 105 -5.99 -29.77 -17.24
N GLU A 106 -6.10 -28.51 -17.73
CA GLU A 106 -7.10 -27.55 -17.33
C GLU A 106 -8.02 -27.21 -18.47
N LEU A 107 -9.32 -27.19 -18.20
CA LEU A 107 -10.32 -26.66 -19.11
C LEU A 107 -10.71 -25.25 -18.64
N ARG A 108 -10.53 -24.27 -19.51
CA ARG A 108 -10.83 -22.87 -19.25
C ARG A 108 -12.07 -22.45 -20.04
N VAL A 109 -13.03 -21.81 -19.39
CA VAL A 109 -14.15 -21.17 -20.06
C VAL A 109 -13.72 -19.74 -20.40
N VAL A 110 -13.33 -19.52 -21.65
CA VAL A 110 -12.72 -18.25 -22.10
C VAL A 110 -13.73 -17.23 -22.61
N GLY A 111 -15.01 -17.61 -22.73
CA GLY A 111 -16.10 -16.70 -23.09
C GLY A 111 -17.45 -17.39 -22.93
N GLY A 112 -18.50 -16.58 -22.82
CA GLY A 112 -19.89 -17.04 -22.65
C GLY A 112 -20.42 -16.83 -21.22
N PRO A 113 -21.58 -17.45 -20.88
CA PRO A 113 -22.25 -17.25 -19.60
C PRO A 113 -21.40 -17.62 -18.38
N ASP A 114 -20.55 -18.67 -18.51
CA ASP A 114 -19.65 -19.16 -17.46
C ASP A 114 -18.21 -18.72 -17.66
N ALA A 115 -17.98 -17.62 -18.37
CA ALA A 115 -16.63 -17.12 -18.61
C ALA A 115 -15.84 -16.98 -17.30
N GLY A 116 -14.59 -17.43 -17.32
CA GLY A 116 -13.70 -17.44 -16.15
C GLY A 116 -13.65 -18.77 -15.41
N GLY A 117 -14.52 -19.72 -15.71
CA GLY A 117 -14.45 -21.08 -15.17
C GLY A 117 -13.09 -21.72 -15.47
N VAL A 118 -12.45 -22.28 -14.45
CA VAL A 118 -11.22 -23.08 -14.57
C VAL A 118 -11.46 -24.43 -13.91
N HIS A 119 -11.52 -25.45 -14.72
CA HIS A 119 -11.81 -26.81 -14.28
C HIS A 119 -10.56 -27.66 -14.39
N ARG A 120 -10.09 -28.19 -13.28
CA ARG A 120 -8.99 -29.15 -13.24
C ARG A 120 -9.51 -30.53 -13.71
N LEU A 121 -8.97 -31.03 -14.79
CA LEU A 121 -9.43 -32.27 -15.37
C LEU A 121 -8.68 -33.46 -14.76
N HIS A 122 -9.46 -34.40 -14.23
CA HIS A 122 -8.97 -35.65 -13.64
C HIS A 122 -9.62 -36.83 -14.36
N GLY A 123 -8.88 -37.95 -14.53
CA GLY A 123 -9.38 -39.14 -15.21
C GLY A 123 -9.18 -39.13 -16.73
N GLU A 124 -9.51 -40.26 -17.37
CA GLU A 124 -9.30 -40.51 -18.81
C GLU A 124 -10.43 -39.93 -19.68
N ARG A 125 -11.62 -39.74 -19.12
CA ARG A 125 -12.80 -39.25 -19.84
C ARG A 125 -13.55 -38.20 -18.99
N VAL A 126 -13.76 -37.02 -19.54
CA VAL A 126 -14.45 -35.92 -18.91
C VAL A 126 -15.62 -35.48 -19.78
N ARG A 127 -16.85 -35.51 -19.23
CA ARG A 127 -18.08 -35.11 -19.92
C ARG A 127 -18.42 -33.67 -19.60
N ILE A 128 -18.76 -32.89 -20.62
CA ILE A 128 -19.11 -31.48 -20.51
C ILE A 128 -20.55 -31.31 -21.00
N GLY A 129 -21.33 -30.56 -20.26
CA GLY A 129 -22.74 -30.30 -20.63
C GLY A 129 -23.48 -29.49 -19.58
N ARG A 130 -24.77 -29.20 -19.81
CA ARG A 130 -25.61 -28.38 -18.92
C ARG A 130 -26.16 -29.15 -17.70
N SER A 131 -26.08 -30.46 -17.69
CA SER A 131 -26.58 -31.28 -16.57
C SER A 131 -25.62 -31.27 -15.40
N ALA A 132 -26.15 -31.30 -14.16
CA ALA A 132 -25.34 -31.60 -12.97
C ALA A 132 -24.69 -33.01 -12.99
N GLU A 133 -25.08 -33.87 -13.93
CA GLU A 133 -24.46 -35.21 -14.15
C GLU A 133 -23.21 -35.11 -15.03
N ALA A 134 -22.93 -33.94 -15.65
CA ALA A 134 -21.70 -33.69 -16.38
C ALA A 134 -20.54 -33.51 -15.39
N ASP A 135 -19.35 -33.95 -15.75
CA ASP A 135 -18.15 -33.76 -14.90
C ASP A 135 -17.74 -32.28 -14.88
N VAL A 136 -18.06 -31.52 -15.95
CA VAL A 136 -17.97 -30.09 -16.03
C VAL A 136 -19.36 -29.53 -16.43
N PRO A 137 -20.18 -29.08 -15.46
CA PRO A 137 -21.47 -28.45 -15.73
C PRO A 137 -21.29 -27.00 -16.19
N LEU A 138 -22.06 -26.59 -17.21
CA LEU A 138 -22.10 -25.21 -17.73
C LEU A 138 -23.53 -24.68 -17.65
N ASP A 139 -23.69 -23.42 -17.21
CA ASP A 139 -24.99 -22.72 -17.14
C ASP A 139 -25.32 -22.00 -18.47
N ASP A 140 -25.24 -22.73 -19.57
CA ASP A 140 -25.50 -22.25 -20.92
C ASP A 140 -26.76 -22.97 -21.47
N PRO A 141 -27.88 -22.26 -21.71
CA PRO A 141 -29.12 -22.86 -22.19
C PRO A 141 -28.98 -23.52 -23.55
N ASP A 142 -28.02 -23.10 -24.38
CA ASP A 142 -27.79 -23.64 -25.71
C ASP A 142 -26.86 -24.90 -25.71
N VAL A 143 -26.36 -25.28 -24.54
CA VAL A 143 -25.57 -26.47 -24.34
C VAL A 143 -26.48 -27.64 -23.98
N SER A 144 -26.31 -28.80 -24.66
CA SER A 144 -27.05 -30.04 -24.35
C SER A 144 -26.70 -30.59 -22.96
N ARG A 145 -27.58 -31.38 -22.33
CA ARG A 145 -27.38 -31.93 -20.99
C ARG A 145 -26.01 -32.63 -20.85
N LEU A 146 -25.67 -33.50 -21.79
CA LEU A 146 -24.31 -34.02 -22.03
C LEU A 146 -23.99 -33.65 -23.48
N HIS A 147 -23.07 -32.72 -23.70
CA HIS A 147 -22.82 -32.15 -25.02
C HIS A 147 -21.63 -32.80 -25.71
N LEU A 148 -20.52 -32.88 -25.03
CA LEU A 148 -19.29 -33.48 -25.54
C LEU A 148 -18.54 -34.26 -24.45
N ALA A 149 -17.60 -35.11 -24.89
CA ALA A 149 -16.63 -35.78 -24.04
C ALA A 149 -15.19 -35.45 -24.49
N LEU A 150 -14.33 -35.11 -23.50
CA LEU A 150 -12.89 -35.04 -23.67
C LEU A 150 -12.27 -36.35 -23.20
N HIS A 151 -11.42 -36.91 -24.02
CA HIS A 151 -10.60 -38.08 -23.67
C HIS A 151 -9.15 -37.62 -23.49
N LEU A 152 -8.58 -37.83 -22.31
CA LEU A 152 -7.24 -37.44 -21.95
C LEU A 152 -6.33 -38.65 -21.91
N ALA A 153 -5.34 -38.68 -22.79
CA ALA A 153 -4.34 -39.74 -22.82
C ALA A 153 -3.23 -39.47 -21.78
N ALA A 154 -2.59 -40.51 -21.29
CA ALA A 154 -1.49 -40.43 -20.33
C ALA A 154 -0.27 -39.61 -20.83
N ASP A 155 -0.13 -39.46 -22.14
CA ASP A 155 0.91 -38.66 -22.79
C ASP A 155 0.54 -37.16 -22.92
N GLY A 156 -0.63 -36.76 -22.41
CA GLY A 156 -1.12 -35.37 -22.42
C GLY A 156 -1.80 -34.95 -23.74
N ARG A 157 -2.05 -35.90 -24.65
CA ARG A 157 -2.93 -35.69 -25.81
C ARG A 157 -4.38 -35.73 -25.37
N ALA A 158 -5.19 -34.86 -25.97
CA ALA A 158 -6.62 -34.83 -25.74
C ALA A 158 -7.39 -35.02 -27.05
N THR A 159 -8.46 -35.82 -27.04
CA THR A 159 -9.42 -35.89 -28.14
C THR A 159 -10.80 -35.45 -27.66
N VAL A 160 -11.56 -34.78 -28.53
CA VAL A 160 -12.93 -34.35 -28.26
C VAL A 160 -13.89 -35.14 -29.14
N GLN A 161 -15.02 -35.50 -28.56
CA GLN A 161 -16.11 -36.20 -29.23
C GLN A 161 -17.43 -35.49 -28.92
N ASP A 162 -18.21 -35.14 -29.94
CA ASP A 162 -19.59 -34.67 -29.77
C ASP A 162 -20.49 -35.86 -29.40
N LEU A 163 -21.32 -35.71 -28.38
CA LEU A 163 -22.21 -36.79 -27.88
C LEU A 163 -23.60 -36.72 -28.49
N GLY A 164 -23.74 -36.24 -29.74
CA GLY A 164 -25.01 -36.07 -30.41
C GLY A 164 -25.73 -34.82 -29.92
N SER A 165 -24.99 -33.73 -29.74
CA SER A 165 -25.54 -32.47 -29.24
C SER A 165 -26.54 -31.84 -30.20
N THR A 166 -27.49 -31.05 -29.68
CA THR A 166 -28.55 -30.40 -30.49
C THR A 166 -27.96 -29.33 -31.42
N ASN A 167 -27.06 -28.50 -30.93
CA ASN A 167 -26.49 -27.34 -31.64
C ASN A 167 -25.12 -27.63 -32.25
N GLY A 168 -24.55 -28.84 -31.99
CA GLY A 168 -23.25 -29.24 -32.47
C GLY A 168 -22.06 -28.59 -31.74
N THR A 169 -20.89 -29.16 -31.93
CA THR A 169 -19.60 -28.68 -31.41
C THR A 169 -18.72 -28.19 -32.55
N ARG A 170 -18.05 -27.02 -32.34
CA ARG A 170 -17.02 -26.53 -33.27
C ARG A 170 -15.65 -26.55 -32.59
N LEU A 171 -14.65 -27.12 -33.27
CA LEU A 171 -13.24 -27.01 -32.90
C LEU A 171 -12.58 -26.00 -33.83
N ASP A 172 -12.15 -24.86 -33.26
CA ASP A 172 -11.76 -23.68 -34.03
C ASP A 172 -12.88 -23.26 -35.01
N GLU A 173 -12.73 -23.51 -36.31
CA GLU A 173 -13.73 -23.22 -37.32
C GLU A 173 -14.43 -24.43 -37.91
N HIS A 174 -14.07 -25.64 -37.46
CA HIS A 174 -14.58 -26.90 -38.04
C HIS A 174 -15.66 -27.51 -37.15
N TRP A 175 -16.78 -27.88 -37.78
CA TRP A 175 -17.81 -28.67 -37.11
C TRP A 175 -17.29 -30.07 -36.82
N LEU A 176 -17.44 -30.50 -35.57
CA LEU A 176 -17.13 -31.90 -35.20
C LEU A 176 -18.25 -32.81 -35.65
N ARG A 177 -17.83 -33.99 -36.07
CA ARG A 177 -18.70 -35.16 -36.26
C ARG A 177 -18.56 -36.06 -35.03
N GLU A 178 -19.34 -37.13 -34.97
CA GLU A 178 -19.37 -38.06 -33.84
C GLU A 178 -18.03 -38.77 -33.53
N GLU A 179 -17.07 -38.72 -34.45
CA GLU A 179 -15.73 -39.29 -34.27
C GLU A 179 -14.82 -38.38 -33.43
N GLY A 180 -13.97 -38.99 -32.57
CA GLY A 180 -13.01 -38.26 -31.77
C GLY A 180 -11.97 -37.53 -32.62
N VAL A 181 -11.77 -36.23 -32.37
CA VAL A 181 -10.79 -35.36 -33.06
C VAL A 181 -9.76 -34.87 -32.07
N ASP A 182 -8.47 -34.87 -32.46
CA ASP A 182 -7.39 -34.39 -31.62
C ASP A 182 -7.54 -32.88 -31.35
N VAL A 183 -7.40 -32.48 -30.07
CA VAL A 183 -7.46 -31.09 -29.62
C VAL A 183 -6.05 -30.57 -29.37
N ALA A 184 -5.60 -29.64 -30.20
CA ALA A 184 -4.33 -29.00 -29.97
C ALA A 184 -4.40 -28.07 -28.75
N PRO A 185 -3.32 -27.91 -27.91
CA PRO A 185 -3.28 -26.91 -26.85
C PRO A 185 -3.54 -25.54 -27.41
N GLY A 186 -4.47 -24.80 -26.78
CA GLY A 186 -4.88 -23.48 -27.22
C GLY A 186 -6.01 -23.42 -28.25
N ALA A 187 -6.44 -24.58 -28.80
CA ALA A 187 -7.61 -24.64 -29.69
C ALA A 187 -8.88 -24.27 -28.95
N LEU A 188 -9.83 -23.63 -29.66
CA LEU A 188 -11.09 -23.19 -29.10
C LEU A 188 -12.21 -24.19 -29.43
N LEU A 189 -12.88 -24.68 -28.39
CA LEU A 189 -14.10 -25.49 -28.49
C LEU A 189 -15.29 -24.55 -28.27
N ARG A 190 -16.17 -24.42 -29.27
CA ARG A 190 -17.40 -23.64 -29.16
C ARG A 190 -18.59 -24.58 -29.07
N ILE A 191 -19.39 -24.42 -28.01
CA ILE A 191 -20.61 -25.15 -27.73
C ILE A 191 -21.67 -24.18 -27.21
N GLY A 192 -22.81 -24.11 -27.87
CA GLY A 192 -23.78 -23.06 -27.56
C GLY A 192 -23.15 -21.67 -27.64
N GLU A 193 -23.32 -20.87 -26.59
CA GLU A 193 -22.71 -19.54 -26.43
C GLU A 193 -21.35 -19.59 -25.72
N SER A 194 -20.95 -20.76 -25.19
CA SER A 194 -19.73 -20.95 -24.43
C SER A 194 -18.53 -21.28 -25.33
N THR A 195 -17.41 -20.68 -25.01
CA THR A 195 -16.12 -20.95 -25.64
C THR A 195 -15.16 -21.53 -24.61
N LEU A 196 -14.68 -22.74 -24.88
CA LEU A 196 -13.77 -23.48 -24.01
C LEU A 196 -12.37 -23.55 -24.61
N GLN A 197 -11.36 -23.62 -23.77
CA GLN A 197 -9.98 -23.80 -24.19
C GLN A 197 -9.30 -24.84 -23.29
N LEU A 198 -8.69 -25.86 -23.91
CA LEU A 198 -7.86 -26.80 -23.18
C LEU A 198 -6.45 -26.22 -23.02
N ALA A 199 -5.98 -26.14 -21.79
CA ALA A 199 -4.63 -25.70 -21.47
C ALA A 199 -3.85 -26.79 -20.73
N ARG A 200 -2.55 -26.81 -20.93
CA ARG A 200 -1.67 -27.58 -20.05
C ARG A 200 -1.49 -26.81 -18.75
N THR A 201 -1.39 -27.51 -17.63
CA THR A 201 -1.03 -26.92 -16.37
C THR A 201 0.43 -26.44 -16.46
N GLU A 202 0.60 -25.18 -16.81
CA GLU A 202 1.93 -24.55 -16.84
C GLU A 202 2.22 -24.00 -15.44
N ASP A 203 3.43 -24.28 -14.93
CA ASP A 203 3.95 -23.59 -13.74
C ASP A 203 4.26 -22.12 -14.15
N MET A 204 3.27 -21.26 -14.04
CA MET A 204 3.51 -19.81 -14.22
C MET A 204 4.48 -19.35 -13.15
N ALA A 205 5.55 -18.65 -13.55
CA ALA A 205 6.51 -18.08 -12.61
C ALA A 205 5.80 -17.10 -11.67
N ALA A 206 5.51 -17.57 -10.46
CA ALA A 206 4.89 -16.75 -9.43
C ALA A 206 5.85 -15.66 -8.92
N ARG A 207 5.35 -14.46 -8.74
CA ARG A 207 6.10 -13.42 -8.02
C ARG A 207 6.09 -13.77 -6.53
N PRO A 208 7.26 -13.80 -5.86
CA PRO A 208 7.31 -14.13 -4.45
C PRO A 208 6.59 -13.06 -3.62
N THR A 209 5.98 -13.52 -2.52
CA THR A 209 5.32 -12.65 -1.55
C THR A 209 5.99 -12.79 -0.20
N ALA A 210 6.03 -11.71 0.57
CA ALA A 210 6.54 -11.69 1.95
C ALA A 210 5.47 -11.11 2.88
N PRO A 211 5.16 -11.78 4.01
CA PRO A 211 4.22 -11.24 4.99
C PRO A 211 4.81 -10.01 5.68
N ASP A 212 3.97 -9.00 5.92
CA ASP A 212 4.34 -7.79 6.66
C ASP A 212 4.08 -7.89 8.18
N GLY A 213 3.46 -9.00 8.63
CA GLY A 213 3.04 -9.20 10.01
C GLY A 213 1.76 -8.45 10.42
N GLU A 214 1.23 -7.61 9.55
CA GLU A 214 0.00 -6.81 9.74
C GLU A 214 -1.21 -7.41 9.01
N GLY A 215 -1.04 -8.58 8.39
CA GLY A 215 -2.07 -9.30 7.63
C GLY A 215 -2.03 -9.05 6.14
N ARG A 216 -0.96 -8.48 5.62
CA ARG A 216 -0.75 -8.24 4.20
C ARG A 216 0.47 -8.98 3.68
N LEU A 217 0.49 -9.18 2.37
CA LEU A 217 1.57 -9.84 1.64
C LEU A 217 2.18 -8.86 0.65
N ARG A 218 3.43 -8.49 0.87
CA ARG A 218 4.18 -7.66 -0.08
C ARG A 218 4.58 -8.49 -1.28
N LEU A 219 4.19 -8.04 -2.45
CA LEU A 219 4.55 -8.66 -3.72
C LEU A 219 5.95 -8.20 -4.14
N ALA A 220 6.85 -9.10 -4.50
CA ALA A 220 8.20 -8.71 -4.94
C ALA A 220 8.17 -7.77 -6.16
N PRO A 221 9.14 -6.84 -6.30
CA PRO A 221 9.23 -5.97 -7.46
C PRO A 221 9.28 -6.79 -8.76
N ARG A 222 8.79 -6.22 -9.85
CA ARG A 222 8.91 -6.85 -11.18
C ARG A 222 10.37 -6.79 -11.63
N THR A 223 11.03 -7.93 -11.65
CA THR A 223 12.39 -8.04 -12.20
C THR A 223 12.34 -7.94 -13.71
N GLY A 224 12.86 -6.84 -14.25
CA GLY A 224 12.95 -6.56 -15.67
C GLY A 224 11.71 -5.85 -16.21
N ALA A 225 11.84 -4.55 -16.43
CA ALA A 225 10.99 -3.84 -17.37
C ALA A 225 11.22 -4.46 -18.76
N ARG A 226 10.44 -5.49 -19.10
CA ARG A 226 10.23 -5.79 -20.53
C ARG A 226 9.53 -4.56 -21.05
N THR A 227 10.25 -3.78 -21.88
CA THR A 227 9.63 -2.81 -22.77
C THR A 227 8.37 -3.45 -23.32
N ALA A 228 7.23 -2.85 -23.03
CA ALA A 228 5.96 -3.23 -23.63
C ALA A 228 6.21 -3.43 -25.13
N PRO A 229 5.65 -4.45 -25.79
CA PRO A 229 5.77 -4.58 -27.22
C PRO A 229 5.32 -3.25 -27.82
N GLY A 230 6.27 -2.54 -28.42
CA GLY A 230 6.07 -1.20 -28.92
C GLY A 230 4.82 -1.18 -29.80
N ARG A 231 4.02 -0.14 -29.64
CA ARG A 231 2.92 0.18 -30.57
C ARG A 231 3.45 -0.12 -31.98
N PRO A 232 2.78 -1.00 -32.78
CA PRO A 232 3.22 -1.24 -34.12
C PRO A 232 3.38 0.12 -34.81
N ALA A 233 4.59 0.42 -35.23
CA ALA A 233 4.87 1.61 -36.02
C ALA A 233 3.84 1.64 -37.15
N ALA A 234 3.26 2.80 -37.39
CA ALA A 234 2.42 3.00 -38.57
C ALA A 234 3.12 2.39 -39.77
N PRO A 235 2.42 1.68 -40.68
CA PRO A 235 3.06 1.01 -41.79
C PRO A 235 3.95 1.98 -42.50
N ALA A 236 5.24 1.72 -42.49
CA ALA A 236 6.22 2.44 -43.30
C ALA A 236 5.74 2.33 -44.73
N GLY A 237 5.65 3.48 -45.42
CA GLY A 237 5.37 3.51 -46.85
C GLY A 237 6.27 2.55 -47.63
N PRO A 238 5.87 2.13 -48.81
CA PRO A 238 6.59 1.13 -49.58
C PRO A 238 8.05 1.54 -49.73
N PRO A 239 9.00 0.61 -49.55
CA PRO A 239 10.42 0.93 -49.67
C PRO A 239 10.74 1.42 -51.10
N GLU A 240 11.43 2.53 -51.20
CA GLU A 240 12.03 2.97 -52.46
C GLU A 240 12.85 1.83 -53.07
N PRO A 241 12.76 1.60 -54.40
CA PRO A 241 13.51 0.56 -55.05
C PRO A 241 15.00 0.87 -54.99
N ALA A 242 15.76 -0.06 -54.43
CA ALA A 242 17.23 0.01 -54.44
C ALA A 242 17.78 0.10 -55.87
N PRO A 243 18.85 0.86 -56.12
CA PRO A 243 19.44 0.98 -57.45
C PRO A 243 19.98 -0.34 -57.99
N ALA A 244 19.65 -0.66 -59.22
CA ALA A 244 20.05 -1.88 -59.88
C ALA A 244 21.57 -1.98 -60.00
N PRO A 245 22.20 -3.16 -59.76
CA PRO A 245 23.61 -3.36 -60.06
C PRO A 245 23.80 -3.53 -61.58
N ALA A 246 24.89 -2.94 -62.08
CA ALA A 246 25.31 -2.92 -63.46
C ALA A 246 25.43 -4.33 -64.08
N ALA A 247 25.02 -4.41 -65.36
CA ALA A 247 25.05 -5.61 -66.16
C ALA A 247 26.46 -6.18 -66.38
N GLY A 248 26.71 -7.39 -65.88
CA GLY A 248 27.78 -8.28 -66.21
C GLY A 248 27.30 -9.35 -67.19
N ARG A 249 27.90 -9.42 -68.31
CA ARG A 249 27.62 -10.38 -69.42
C ARG A 249 27.93 -11.82 -69.00
N GLY A 250 27.06 -12.76 -69.42
CA GLY A 250 27.40 -14.13 -69.78
C GLY A 250 26.95 -15.24 -68.84
N GLY A 251 25.98 -16.04 -69.25
CA GLY A 251 25.68 -17.32 -68.62
C GLY A 251 24.28 -17.82 -68.92
N ARG A 252 24.14 -18.54 -70.06
CA ARG A 252 22.93 -19.24 -70.48
C ARG A 252 22.72 -20.47 -69.54
N TRP A 253 21.86 -20.39 -68.53
CA TRP A 253 21.42 -21.53 -67.77
C TRP A 253 19.90 -21.61 -67.67
N LEU A 254 19.39 -22.77 -67.98
CA LEU A 254 18.07 -23.34 -67.98
C LEU A 254 17.04 -22.68 -67.03
N ARG A 255 15.91 -22.27 -67.59
CA ARG A 255 14.67 -21.96 -66.87
C ARG A 255 14.24 -23.21 -66.05
N ARG A 256 14.53 -23.23 -64.77
CA ARG A 256 13.81 -24.06 -63.79
C ARG A 256 12.53 -23.35 -63.43
N GLY A 257 11.37 -23.95 -63.76
CA GLY A 257 10.04 -23.41 -63.46
C GLY A 257 9.95 -23.04 -61.98
N ARG A 258 9.48 -21.81 -61.69
CA ARG A 258 8.95 -21.49 -60.41
C ARG A 258 7.74 -22.42 -60.22
N HIS A 259 7.85 -23.42 -59.34
CA HIS A 259 6.69 -24.05 -58.77
C HIS A 259 6.01 -22.94 -57.95
N GLU A 260 4.89 -22.41 -58.40
CA GLU A 260 3.91 -21.79 -57.57
C GLU A 260 3.44 -22.90 -56.61
N PRO A 261 3.47 -22.66 -55.28
CA PRO A 261 2.93 -23.61 -54.35
C PRO A 261 1.45 -23.86 -54.72
N PRO A 262 0.94 -25.07 -54.64
CA PRO A 262 -0.47 -25.38 -54.99
C PRO A 262 -1.36 -24.47 -54.13
N ALA A 263 -2.46 -23.95 -54.71
CA ALA A 263 -3.38 -23.01 -54.11
C ALA A 263 -3.82 -23.46 -52.68
N ALA A 264 -3.93 -24.74 -52.41
CA ALA A 264 -4.23 -25.31 -51.12
C ALA A 264 -3.18 -25.09 -50.04
N ASP A 265 -1.89 -24.86 -50.37
CA ASP A 265 -0.84 -24.55 -49.41
C ASP A 265 -0.79 -23.06 -49.08
N THR A 266 -1.16 -22.19 -50.02
CA THR A 266 -1.30 -20.75 -49.81
C THR A 266 -2.50 -20.42 -48.90
N ASP A 267 -3.62 -21.14 -49.10
CA ASP A 267 -4.82 -20.99 -48.27
C ASP A 267 -4.53 -21.44 -46.81
N ARG A 268 -3.88 -22.56 -46.61
CA ARG A 268 -3.47 -23.01 -45.25
C ARG A 268 -2.50 -22.08 -44.56
N GLN A 269 -1.60 -21.41 -45.30
CA GLN A 269 -0.67 -20.41 -44.74
C GLN A 269 -1.40 -19.15 -44.34
N HIS A 270 -2.38 -18.69 -45.11
CA HIS A 270 -3.24 -17.57 -44.77
C HIS A 270 -4.10 -17.86 -43.55
N ASP A 271 -4.70 -19.05 -43.46
CA ASP A 271 -5.49 -19.45 -42.29
C ASP A 271 -4.62 -19.54 -41.02
N ALA A 272 -3.44 -20.12 -41.11
CA ALA A 272 -2.50 -20.17 -39.99
C ALA A 272 -2.00 -18.77 -39.55
N ALA A 273 -1.86 -17.81 -40.46
CA ALA A 273 -1.49 -16.45 -40.16
C ALA A 273 -2.65 -15.71 -39.44
N ARG A 274 -3.88 -15.91 -39.93
CA ARG A 274 -5.12 -15.39 -39.34
C ARG A 274 -5.34 -15.88 -37.92
N LEU A 275 -5.22 -17.18 -37.67
CA LEU A 275 -5.34 -17.79 -36.35
C LEU A 275 -4.27 -17.28 -35.37
N ARG A 276 -3.03 -17.12 -35.86
CA ARG A 276 -1.93 -16.54 -35.05
C ARG A 276 -2.22 -15.09 -34.67
N GLN A 277 -2.73 -14.28 -35.59
CA GLN A 277 -3.12 -12.90 -35.33
C GLN A 277 -4.22 -12.84 -34.27
N ALA A 278 -5.27 -13.67 -34.40
CA ALA A 278 -6.33 -13.75 -33.41
C ALA A 278 -5.81 -14.21 -32.02
N ALA A 279 -4.88 -15.18 -31.99
CA ALA A 279 -4.26 -15.64 -30.77
C ALA A 279 -3.43 -14.53 -30.08
N GLN A 280 -2.67 -13.73 -30.85
CA GLN A 280 -1.92 -12.59 -30.30
C GLN A 280 -2.84 -11.53 -29.68
N GLN A 281 -4.01 -11.28 -30.26
CA GLN A 281 -4.99 -10.37 -29.68
C GLN A 281 -5.56 -10.91 -28.38
N ARG A 282 -5.87 -12.20 -28.32
CA ARG A 282 -6.33 -12.85 -27.10
C ARG A 282 -5.26 -12.85 -25.99
N GLU A 283 -4.01 -13.05 -26.33
CA GLU A 283 -2.89 -12.95 -25.38
C GLU A 283 -2.75 -11.54 -24.81
N ARG A 284 -2.89 -10.48 -25.64
CA ARG A 284 -2.84 -9.09 -25.20
C ARG A 284 -3.97 -8.76 -24.22
N TRP A 285 -5.18 -9.26 -24.48
CA TRP A 285 -6.38 -9.01 -23.71
C TRP A 285 -6.86 -10.30 -23.03
N PRO A 286 -6.35 -10.60 -21.81
CA PRO A 286 -6.65 -11.85 -21.13
C PRO A 286 -8.14 -12.01 -20.89
N ASP A 287 -8.61 -13.24 -21.06
CA ASP A 287 -9.96 -13.65 -20.70
C ASP A 287 -10.10 -13.77 -19.17
N PRO A 288 -11.35 -13.86 -18.66
CA PRO A 288 -11.59 -13.98 -17.23
C PRO A 288 -10.87 -15.17 -16.56
N ALA A 289 -10.72 -16.32 -17.24
CA ALA A 289 -10.01 -17.46 -16.67
C ALA A 289 -8.51 -17.17 -16.51
N ALA A 290 -7.88 -16.52 -17.51
CA ALA A 290 -6.50 -16.08 -17.44
C ALA A 290 -6.27 -15.02 -16.35
N LEU A 291 -7.25 -14.13 -16.11
CA LEU A 291 -7.21 -13.14 -15.03
C LEU A 291 -7.24 -13.81 -13.65
N LEU A 292 -8.12 -14.79 -13.46
CA LEU A 292 -8.20 -15.53 -12.18
C LEU A 292 -6.89 -16.26 -11.89
N LEU A 293 -6.34 -16.96 -12.87
CA LEU A 293 -5.05 -17.66 -12.73
C LEU A 293 -3.89 -16.70 -12.46
N THR A 294 -3.92 -15.51 -13.08
CA THR A 294 -2.93 -14.45 -12.83
C THR A 294 -2.99 -13.98 -11.37
N ALA A 295 -4.18 -13.82 -10.81
CA ALA A 295 -4.36 -13.44 -9.42
C ALA A 295 -3.94 -14.57 -8.47
N LEU A 296 -4.45 -15.80 -8.65
CA LEU A 296 -4.18 -16.97 -7.81
C LEU A 296 -2.68 -17.32 -7.76
N GLY A 297 -2.01 -17.25 -8.90
CA GLY A 297 -0.59 -17.60 -9.01
C GLY A 297 0.36 -16.39 -8.81
N THR A 298 -0.12 -15.22 -8.45
CA THR A 298 0.68 -13.98 -8.45
C THR A 298 1.51 -13.83 -9.73
N GLY A 299 0.88 -14.11 -10.87
CA GLY A 299 1.55 -14.17 -12.17
C GLY A 299 2.22 -12.85 -12.60
N PRO A 300 3.07 -12.88 -13.62
CA PRO A 300 3.84 -11.71 -14.05
C PRO A 300 2.97 -10.56 -14.58
N ARG A 301 1.74 -10.86 -15.01
CA ARG A 301 0.76 -9.88 -15.48
C ARG A 301 -0.02 -9.19 -14.37
N LEU A 302 0.04 -9.73 -13.14
CA LEU A 302 -0.63 -9.11 -12.00
C LEU A 302 -0.11 -7.68 -11.80
N TRP A 303 -1.03 -6.70 -11.88
CA TRP A 303 -0.74 -5.26 -11.77
C TRP A 303 0.25 -4.73 -12.83
N GLU A 304 0.23 -5.31 -14.05
CA GLU A 304 1.16 -4.92 -15.12
C GLU A 304 0.89 -3.52 -15.69
N ARG A 305 -0.34 -3.01 -15.55
CA ARG A 305 -0.78 -1.75 -16.17
C ARG A 305 -0.65 -0.58 -15.20
N GLY A 306 0.54 0.02 -15.14
CA GLY A 306 0.74 1.31 -14.46
C GLY A 306 0.08 2.47 -15.24
N PRO A 307 0.13 3.71 -14.69
CA PRO A 307 -0.49 4.88 -15.33
C PRO A 307 -0.05 5.14 -16.77
N ASP A 308 1.22 4.88 -17.07
CA ASP A 308 1.83 5.11 -18.40
C ASP A 308 1.70 3.90 -19.35
N HIS A 309 1.01 2.84 -18.93
CA HIS A 309 0.87 1.67 -19.78
C HIS A 309 -0.08 1.97 -20.96
N PRO A 310 0.25 1.61 -22.22
CA PRO A 310 -0.57 1.93 -23.38
C PRO A 310 -1.99 1.34 -23.35
N ASP A 311 -2.20 0.27 -22.59
CA ASP A 311 -3.49 -0.38 -22.40
C ASP A 311 -4.11 -0.05 -21.03
N ALA A 312 -3.63 1.01 -20.34
CA ALA A 312 -4.22 1.44 -19.07
C ALA A 312 -5.70 1.81 -19.29
N LEU A 313 -6.56 1.40 -18.33
CA LEU A 313 -8.01 1.66 -18.33
C LEU A 313 -8.76 1.15 -19.57
N THR A 314 -8.18 0.25 -20.35
CA THR A 314 -8.88 -0.41 -21.45
C THR A 314 -9.54 -1.69 -20.97
N LEU A 315 -10.87 -1.76 -21.14
CA LEU A 315 -11.74 -2.85 -20.71
C LEU A 315 -12.01 -3.81 -21.87
N ARG A 316 -11.84 -5.08 -21.68
CA ARG A 316 -12.37 -6.14 -22.54
C ARG A 316 -13.80 -6.45 -22.07
N LEU A 317 -14.75 -6.45 -23.02
CA LEU A 317 -16.18 -6.70 -22.74
C LEU A 317 -16.64 -8.07 -23.25
N GLY A 318 -15.89 -8.67 -24.16
CA GLY A 318 -16.26 -9.93 -24.78
C GLY A 318 -15.43 -10.22 -26.02
N THR A 319 -15.91 -11.12 -26.85
CA THR A 319 -15.24 -11.52 -28.11
C THR A 319 -16.20 -11.45 -29.29
N ALA A 320 -15.67 -11.13 -30.47
CA ALA A 320 -16.42 -11.18 -31.73
C ALA A 320 -15.53 -11.68 -32.87
N ASP A 321 -16.15 -12.14 -33.94
CA ASP A 321 -15.45 -12.43 -35.18
C ASP A 321 -15.31 -11.13 -35.97
N LEU A 322 -14.10 -10.58 -36.03
CA LEU A 322 -13.83 -9.26 -36.62
C LEU A 322 -13.13 -9.35 -37.99
N PRO A 323 -13.31 -8.37 -38.88
CA PRO A 323 -12.60 -8.35 -40.16
C PRO A 323 -11.09 -8.43 -39.96
N GLY A 324 -10.44 -9.32 -40.70
CA GLY A 324 -8.99 -9.44 -40.76
C GLY A 324 -8.37 -8.46 -41.75
N THR A 325 -7.03 -8.50 -41.86
CA THR A 325 -6.29 -7.64 -42.80
C THR A 325 -6.48 -8.02 -44.27
N ALA A 326 -6.85 -9.26 -44.57
CA ALA A 326 -7.15 -9.71 -45.93
C ALA A 326 -8.63 -9.49 -46.26
N PRO A 327 -8.97 -9.00 -47.47
CA PRO A 327 -10.35 -8.78 -47.87
C PRO A 327 -11.21 -10.05 -47.73
N GLY A 328 -12.32 -9.94 -47.01
CA GLY A 328 -13.26 -11.05 -46.76
C GLY A 328 -12.82 -12.06 -45.67
N SER A 329 -11.67 -11.87 -45.05
CA SER A 329 -11.26 -12.73 -43.93
C SER A 329 -11.82 -12.23 -42.62
N LEU A 330 -12.22 -13.17 -41.72
CA LEU A 330 -12.64 -12.87 -40.37
C LEU A 330 -11.60 -13.46 -39.38
N LEU A 331 -11.22 -12.69 -38.39
CA LEU A 331 -10.42 -13.15 -37.23
C LEU A 331 -11.37 -13.70 -36.19
N PRO A 332 -11.27 -14.98 -35.81
CA PRO A 332 -12.23 -15.60 -34.91
C PRO A 332 -11.99 -15.21 -33.44
N ALA A 333 -13.07 -14.96 -32.70
CA ALA A 333 -13.09 -14.70 -31.26
C ALA A 333 -12.03 -13.66 -30.81
N VAL A 334 -11.98 -12.55 -31.50
CA VAL A 334 -11.09 -11.43 -31.15
C VAL A 334 -11.68 -10.66 -29.99
N PRO A 335 -10.89 -10.28 -28.96
CA PRO A 335 -11.34 -9.45 -27.86
C PRO A 335 -11.87 -8.09 -28.33
N VAL A 336 -13.05 -7.72 -27.87
CA VAL A 336 -13.66 -6.40 -28.11
C VAL A 336 -13.45 -5.55 -26.86
N THR A 337 -12.84 -4.37 -27.04
CA THR A 337 -12.41 -3.52 -25.94
C THR A 337 -12.97 -2.12 -26.01
N VAL A 338 -13.06 -1.46 -24.84
CA VAL A 338 -13.35 -0.03 -24.71
C VAL A 338 -12.23 0.62 -23.91
N ASP A 339 -11.60 1.63 -24.48
CA ASP A 339 -10.62 2.46 -23.78
C ASP A 339 -11.36 3.60 -23.07
N LEU A 340 -11.35 3.57 -21.72
CA LEU A 340 -12.00 4.59 -20.89
C LEU A 340 -11.31 5.95 -20.98
N GLN A 341 -10.00 5.99 -21.26
CA GLN A 341 -9.29 7.26 -21.44
C GLN A 341 -9.82 8.01 -22.66
N THR A 342 -10.13 7.28 -23.75
CA THR A 342 -10.70 7.85 -24.97
C THR A 342 -12.22 8.08 -24.85
N ALA A 343 -12.95 7.14 -24.25
CA ALA A 343 -14.40 7.21 -24.15
C ALA A 343 -14.89 8.11 -23.00
N GLY A 344 -14.09 8.29 -21.95
CA GLY A 344 -14.46 9.02 -20.72
C GLY A 344 -15.43 8.24 -19.83
N SER A 345 -16.40 7.55 -20.44
CA SER A 345 -17.42 6.79 -19.72
C SER A 345 -18.02 5.68 -20.60
N LEU A 346 -18.55 4.64 -19.93
CA LEU A 346 -19.23 3.51 -20.57
C LEU A 346 -20.58 3.28 -19.91
N GLY A 347 -21.66 3.31 -20.69
CA GLY A 347 -22.98 2.87 -20.29
C GLY A 347 -23.23 1.43 -20.73
N LEU A 348 -23.84 0.62 -19.88
CA LEU A 348 -24.26 -0.74 -20.18
C LEU A 348 -25.74 -0.89 -19.87
N ALA A 349 -26.54 -1.32 -20.87
CA ALA A 349 -27.97 -1.53 -20.75
C ALA A 349 -28.38 -2.97 -21.06
N GLY A 350 -29.32 -3.51 -20.27
CA GLY A 350 -29.86 -4.85 -20.50
C GLY A 350 -30.35 -5.56 -19.23
N PRO A 351 -30.64 -6.87 -19.30
CA PRO A 351 -31.11 -7.64 -18.15
C PRO A 351 -30.06 -7.65 -17.00
N ARG A 352 -30.53 -7.33 -15.81
CA ARG A 352 -29.68 -7.11 -14.64
C ARG A 352 -28.66 -8.20 -14.38
N HIS A 353 -29.08 -9.48 -14.40
CA HIS A 353 -28.19 -10.61 -14.12
C HIS A 353 -26.99 -10.68 -15.08
N ARG A 354 -27.15 -10.24 -16.33
CA ARG A 354 -26.07 -10.16 -17.33
C ARG A 354 -25.22 -8.93 -17.13
N LEU A 355 -25.84 -7.77 -16.83
CA LEU A 355 -25.12 -6.52 -16.56
C LEU A 355 -24.20 -6.64 -15.34
N THR A 356 -24.70 -7.19 -14.23
CA THR A 356 -23.87 -7.37 -13.03
C THR A 356 -22.72 -8.32 -13.29
N GLY A 357 -22.93 -9.40 -14.08
CA GLY A 357 -21.87 -10.30 -14.50
C GLY A 357 -20.79 -9.64 -15.34
N LEU A 358 -21.17 -8.83 -16.33
CA LEU A 358 -20.25 -8.07 -17.17
C LEU A 358 -19.50 -6.99 -16.37
N ALA A 359 -20.19 -6.27 -15.50
CA ALA A 359 -19.58 -5.24 -14.66
C ALA A 359 -18.60 -5.85 -13.64
N ARG A 360 -18.91 -7.04 -13.06
CA ARG A 360 -17.96 -7.81 -12.24
C ARG A 360 -16.68 -8.13 -13.01
N ALA A 361 -16.83 -8.63 -14.26
CA ALA A 361 -15.68 -8.91 -15.12
C ALA A 361 -14.86 -7.64 -15.39
N ALA A 362 -15.50 -6.50 -15.65
CA ALA A 362 -14.83 -5.22 -15.86
C ALA A 362 -14.05 -4.74 -14.63
N LEU A 363 -14.68 -4.75 -13.45
CA LEU A 363 -13.98 -4.36 -12.21
C LEU A 363 -12.86 -5.32 -11.84
N ALA A 364 -13.07 -6.63 -12.01
CA ALA A 364 -12.07 -7.65 -11.71
C ALA A 364 -10.84 -7.52 -12.60
N GLN A 365 -11.00 -7.27 -13.92
CA GLN A 365 -9.85 -7.06 -14.80
C GLN A 365 -9.09 -5.77 -14.47
N LEU A 366 -9.79 -4.70 -14.10
CA LEU A 366 -9.16 -3.47 -13.59
C LEU A 366 -8.33 -3.77 -12.35
N ALA A 367 -8.91 -4.47 -11.38
CA ALA A 367 -8.22 -4.79 -10.12
C ALA A 367 -7.06 -5.76 -10.29
N ALA A 368 -7.14 -6.72 -11.22
CA ALA A 368 -6.06 -7.68 -11.46
C ALA A 368 -4.91 -7.09 -12.29
N LEU A 369 -5.20 -6.17 -13.20
CA LEU A 369 -4.20 -5.63 -14.14
C LEU A 369 -3.58 -4.30 -13.71
N HIS A 370 -4.26 -3.51 -12.85
CA HIS A 370 -3.75 -2.22 -12.37
C HIS A 370 -3.37 -2.32 -10.89
N PRO A 371 -2.27 -1.69 -10.48
CA PRO A 371 -1.87 -1.64 -9.08
C PRO A 371 -2.81 -0.72 -8.26
N PRO A 372 -3.06 -1.02 -6.97
CA PRO A 372 -3.88 -0.17 -6.10
C PRO A 372 -3.36 1.25 -5.92
N SER A 373 -2.04 1.46 -6.07
CA SER A 373 -1.43 2.80 -6.05
C SER A 373 -1.77 3.64 -7.30
N GLY A 374 -2.09 2.99 -8.42
CA GLY A 374 -2.39 3.63 -9.71
C GLY A 374 -3.87 3.75 -10.04
N LEU A 375 -4.73 2.96 -9.37
CA LEU A 375 -6.16 2.89 -9.65
C LEU A 375 -6.99 2.75 -8.37
N ALA A 376 -7.98 3.64 -8.19
CA ALA A 376 -9.04 3.51 -7.20
C ALA A 376 -10.34 3.04 -7.87
N LEU A 377 -11.09 2.18 -7.18
CA LEU A 377 -12.42 1.73 -7.60
C LEU A 377 -13.46 2.21 -6.60
N VAL A 378 -14.55 2.76 -7.11
CA VAL A 378 -15.69 3.24 -6.33
C VAL A 378 -16.95 2.53 -6.81
N VAL A 379 -17.78 2.05 -5.89
CA VAL A 379 -19.06 1.40 -6.22
C VAL A 379 -20.21 2.18 -5.62
N VAL A 380 -21.12 2.66 -6.47
CA VAL A 380 -22.33 3.39 -6.10
C VAL A 380 -23.54 2.55 -6.51
N ALA A 381 -24.36 2.15 -5.52
CA ALA A 381 -25.57 1.36 -5.71
C ALA A 381 -26.64 1.85 -4.71
N ALA A 382 -27.27 3.00 -5.00
CA ALA A 382 -28.16 3.68 -4.07
C ALA A 382 -29.49 2.96 -3.86
N GLU A 383 -30.08 2.44 -4.93
CA GLU A 383 -31.41 1.82 -4.94
C GLU A 383 -31.37 0.31 -5.31
N ARG A 384 -30.17 -0.25 -5.44
CA ARG A 384 -30.00 -1.64 -5.88
C ARG A 384 -29.52 -2.51 -4.73
N PRO A 385 -29.72 -3.85 -4.80
CA PRO A 385 -29.24 -4.76 -3.75
C PRO A 385 -27.74 -4.64 -3.54
N ALA A 386 -27.33 -4.32 -2.33
CA ALA A 386 -25.92 -4.17 -1.95
C ALA A 386 -25.15 -5.49 -2.08
N GLU A 387 -25.84 -6.61 -1.92
CA GLU A 387 -25.29 -7.97 -2.00
C GLU A 387 -24.68 -8.27 -3.38
N ASP A 388 -25.17 -7.66 -4.46
CA ASP A 388 -24.59 -7.83 -5.81
C ASP A 388 -23.13 -7.36 -5.87
N TRP A 389 -22.75 -6.46 -4.95
CA TRP A 389 -21.42 -5.84 -4.89
C TRP A 389 -20.63 -6.20 -3.64
N ALA A 390 -21.14 -7.10 -2.79
CA ALA A 390 -20.50 -7.51 -1.54
C ALA A 390 -19.09 -8.07 -1.76
N TRP A 391 -18.87 -8.79 -2.86
CA TRP A 391 -17.57 -9.35 -3.22
C TRP A 391 -16.46 -8.29 -3.37
N ALA A 392 -16.81 -7.07 -3.83
CA ALA A 392 -15.84 -6.02 -4.11
C ALA A 392 -15.20 -5.44 -2.82
N GLN A 393 -15.81 -5.65 -1.64
CA GLN A 393 -15.22 -5.21 -0.36
C GLN A 393 -13.80 -5.79 -0.14
N TRP A 394 -13.50 -6.92 -0.76
CA TRP A 394 -12.18 -7.57 -0.66
C TRP A 394 -11.14 -6.95 -1.56
N LEU A 395 -11.52 -6.18 -2.59
CA LEU A 395 -10.56 -5.53 -3.49
C LEU A 395 -9.74 -4.46 -2.75
N PRO A 396 -8.40 -4.50 -2.85
CA PRO A 396 -7.55 -3.47 -2.25
C PRO A 396 -7.78 -2.07 -2.84
N HIS A 397 -8.33 -1.98 -4.08
CA HIS A 397 -8.63 -0.74 -4.81
C HIS A 397 -9.81 0.06 -4.24
N LEU A 398 -10.65 -0.54 -3.38
CA LEU A 398 -11.73 0.16 -2.70
C LEU A 398 -11.29 0.81 -1.37
N ARG A 399 -10.03 0.68 -0.98
CA ARG A 399 -9.52 1.34 0.23
C ARG A 399 -9.32 2.83 -0.03
N PRO A 400 -9.78 3.71 0.89
CA PRO A 400 -9.53 5.15 0.76
C PRO A 400 -8.04 5.45 0.72
N ALA A 401 -7.59 6.25 -0.25
CA ALA A 401 -6.18 6.62 -0.43
C ALA A 401 -5.91 8.12 -0.12
N HIS A 402 -6.93 8.97 -0.13
CA HIS A 402 -6.80 10.43 -0.10
C HIS A 402 -7.63 11.12 1.00
N GLY A 403 -7.72 10.50 2.19
CA GLY A 403 -8.45 11.12 3.30
C GLY A 403 -9.97 11.10 3.16
N GLN A 404 -10.51 10.27 2.26
CA GLN A 404 -11.94 10.06 2.17
C GLN A 404 -12.49 9.55 3.51
N SER A 405 -13.59 10.16 3.98
CA SER A 405 -14.21 9.80 5.25
C SER A 405 -15.13 8.59 5.11
N CYS A 406 -14.57 7.42 4.77
CA CYS A 406 -15.28 6.15 4.67
C CYS A 406 -14.33 4.99 4.99
N ARG A 407 -14.87 3.81 5.27
CA ARG A 407 -14.05 2.59 5.48
C ARG A 407 -13.62 1.98 4.16
N LEU A 408 -14.51 1.94 3.19
CA LEU A 408 -14.27 1.54 1.80
C LEU A 408 -15.03 2.50 0.88
N LEU A 409 -14.58 2.62 -0.37
CA LEU A 409 -15.13 3.51 -1.38
C LEU A 409 -16.48 3.00 -1.93
N TYR A 410 -17.46 2.88 -1.02
CA TYR A 410 -18.84 2.55 -1.35
C TYR A 410 -19.77 3.75 -1.20
N GLY A 411 -20.81 3.76 -2.02
CA GLY A 411 -22.01 4.60 -1.91
C GLY A 411 -23.27 3.71 -1.93
N LEU A 412 -23.52 2.99 -0.83
CA LEU A 412 -24.68 2.12 -0.68
C LEU A 412 -25.79 2.90 0.02
N GLY A 413 -26.89 3.12 -0.69
CA GLY A 413 -27.95 4.01 -0.26
C GLY A 413 -27.75 5.47 -0.71
N PRO A 414 -28.85 6.26 -0.75
CA PRO A 414 -28.86 7.59 -1.38
C PRO A 414 -27.88 8.59 -0.78
N GLU A 415 -27.76 8.65 0.54
CA GLU A 415 -26.88 9.60 1.24
C GLU A 415 -25.39 9.32 0.97
N GLN A 416 -24.99 8.05 1.01
CA GLN A 416 -23.61 7.64 0.74
C GLN A 416 -23.27 7.83 -0.74
N ALA A 417 -24.21 7.56 -1.65
CA ALA A 417 -24.08 7.78 -3.09
C ALA A 417 -23.84 9.26 -3.40
N GLU A 418 -24.65 10.15 -2.80
CA GLU A 418 -24.50 11.60 -2.94
C GLU A 418 -23.13 12.06 -2.44
N ALA A 419 -22.72 11.62 -1.25
CA ALA A 419 -21.42 11.98 -0.68
C ALA A 419 -20.27 11.55 -1.61
N ARG A 420 -20.27 10.31 -2.11
CA ARG A 420 -19.22 9.79 -3.00
C ARG A 420 -19.20 10.50 -4.35
N LEU A 421 -20.34 10.70 -4.99
CA LEU A 421 -20.39 11.36 -6.30
C LEU A 421 -20.02 12.85 -6.20
N THR A 422 -20.42 13.54 -5.13
CA THR A 422 -20.05 14.95 -4.90
C THR A 422 -18.55 15.09 -4.68
N GLU A 423 -17.95 14.19 -3.87
CA GLU A 423 -16.52 14.14 -3.65
C GLU A 423 -15.73 13.91 -4.95
N LEU A 424 -16.17 12.95 -5.77
CA LEU A 424 -15.54 12.67 -7.05
C LEU A 424 -15.70 13.82 -8.05
N ALA A 425 -16.85 14.53 -8.05
CA ALA A 425 -17.07 15.68 -8.91
C ALA A 425 -16.22 16.91 -8.53
N ALA A 426 -15.76 16.98 -7.27
CA ALA A 426 -14.85 18.01 -6.78
C ALA A 426 -13.36 17.61 -6.88
N ALA A 427 -13.05 16.39 -7.35
CA ALA A 427 -11.69 15.89 -7.45
C ALA A 427 -10.84 16.73 -8.43
N THR A 428 -9.61 17.01 -8.02
CA THR A 428 -8.59 17.63 -8.88
C THR A 428 -7.74 16.57 -9.58
N ALA A 429 -7.19 16.93 -10.74
CA ALA A 429 -6.34 16.00 -11.49
C ALA A 429 -5.15 15.51 -10.67
N GLY A 430 -4.96 14.21 -10.62
CA GLY A 430 -3.85 13.55 -9.93
C GLY A 430 -4.07 12.06 -9.83
N PRO A 431 -3.00 11.24 -9.66
CA PRO A 431 -3.15 9.82 -9.41
C PRO A 431 -3.62 9.57 -7.96
N PRO A 432 -4.29 8.42 -7.72
CA PRO A 432 -4.62 7.39 -8.70
C PRO A 432 -5.77 7.80 -9.62
N ALA A 433 -5.80 7.24 -10.85
CA ALA A 433 -7.00 7.28 -11.66
C ALA A 433 -8.15 6.61 -10.90
N THR A 434 -9.36 7.07 -11.10
CA THR A 434 -10.54 6.52 -10.40
C THR A 434 -11.57 6.03 -11.41
N VAL A 435 -12.06 4.81 -11.22
CA VAL A 435 -13.22 4.28 -11.97
C VAL A 435 -14.39 4.12 -11.01
N VAL A 436 -15.48 4.84 -11.27
CA VAL A 436 -16.71 4.72 -10.50
C VAL A 436 -17.72 3.88 -11.26
N LEU A 437 -18.19 2.81 -10.63
CA LEU A 437 -19.36 2.07 -11.06
C LEU A 437 -20.60 2.71 -10.46
N VAL A 438 -21.59 3.04 -11.28
CA VAL A 438 -22.90 3.53 -10.85
C VAL A 438 -23.96 2.53 -11.32
N ASP A 439 -24.55 1.81 -10.37
CA ASP A 439 -25.55 0.79 -10.64
C ASP A 439 -26.98 1.33 -10.43
N GLY A 440 -27.64 1.69 -11.51
CA GLY A 440 -28.95 2.29 -11.52
C GLY A 440 -28.95 3.78 -11.18
N ASP A 441 -30.09 4.27 -10.71
CA ASP A 441 -30.26 5.67 -10.30
C ASP A 441 -29.48 5.95 -9.00
N PRO A 442 -28.71 7.03 -8.90
CA PRO A 442 -27.97 7.39 -7.68
C PRO A 442 -28.86 7.94 -6.54
N GLY A 443 -30.17 8.00 -6.70
CA GLY A 443 -31.17 8.20 -5.66
C GLY A 443 -31.59 9.66 -5.47
N THR A 444 -30.65 10.61 -5.33
CA THR A 444 -30.96 12.02 -5.06
C THR A 444 -30.72 12.92 -6.27
N GLU A 445 -31.38 14.10 -6.31
CA GLU A 445 -31.16 15.08 -7.38
C GLU A 445 -29.71 15.62 -7.35
N ALA A 446 -29.15 15.82 -6.16
CA ALA A 446 -27.76 16.26 -5.99
C ALA A 446 -26.78 15.21 -6.52
N ALA A 447 -27.03 13.92 -6.24
CA ALA A 447 -26.23 12.81 -6.75
C ALA A 447 -26.30 12.70 -8.28
N ARG A 448 -27.49 12.87 -8.89
CA ARG A 448 -27.65 12.91 -10.36
C ARG A 448 -26.90 14.11 -10.96
N HIS A 449 -26.97 15.26 -10.32
CA HIS A 449 -26.26 16.46 -10.75
C HIS A 449 -24.73 16.24 -10.70
N ALA A 450 -24.23 15.70 -9.59
CA ALA A 450 -22.80 15.36 -9.41
C ALA A 450 -22.33 14.35 -10.47
N LEU A 451 -23.12 13.29 -10.74
CA LEU A 451 -22.84 12.34 -11.82
C LEU A 451 -22.78 13.04 -13.18
N GLY A 452 -23.71 13.96 -13.48
CA GLY A 452 -23.70 14.75 -14.71
C GLY A 452 -22.46 15.64 -14.84
N LEU A 453 -21.94 16.21 -13.74
CA LEU A 453 -20.66 16.94 -13.72
C LEU A 453 -19.48 16.00 -13.97
N LEU A 454 -19.47 14.86 -13.32
CA LEU A 454 -18.44 13.84 -13.43
C LEU A 454 -18.31 13.32 -14.86
N LEU A 455 -19.42 13.03 -15.53
CA LEU A 455 -19.40 12.59 -16.94
C LEU A 455 -18.78 13.62 -17.89
N ARG A 456 -18.94 14.92 -17.61
CA ARG A 456 -18.39 16.00 -18.45
C ARG A 456 -16.95 16.38 -18.12
N GLN A 457 -16.58 16.41 -16.83
CA GLN A 457 -15.33 16.97 -16.34
C GLN A 457 -14.39 15.91 -15.73
N GLY A 458 -14.95 14.78 -15.28
CA GLY A 458 -14.22 13.72 -14.63
C GLY A 458 -13.02 13.16 -15.42
N PRO A 459 -13.14 12.89 -16.73
CA PRO A 459 -12.02 12.37 -17.51
C PRO A 459 -10.77 13.26 -17.47
N ALA A 460 -10.94 14.59 -17.45
CA ALA A 460 -9.82 15.54 -17.31
C ALA A 460 -9.20 15.49 -15.91
N ALA A 461 -9.96 15.09 -14.91
CA ALA A 461 -9.48 14.87 -13.52
C ALA A 461 -9.02 13.43 -13.25
N GLY A 462 -9.01 12.55 -14.26
CA GLY A 462 -8.66 11.13 -14.10
C GLY A 462 -9.79 10.26 -13.49
N VAL A 463 -11.03 10.73 -13.52
CA VAL A 463 -12.21 10.01 -13.01
C VAL A 463 -13.09 9.56 -14.18
N PHE A 464 -13.35 8.25 -14.25
CA PHE A 464 -14.08 7.59 -15.33
C PHE A 464 -15.31 6.88 -14.78
N ALA A 465 -16.41 6.84 -15.54
CA ALA A 465 -17.66 6.24 -15.08
C ALA A 465 -18.06 5.00 -15.88
N LEU A 466 -18.55 3.98 -15.17
CA LEU A 466 -19.25 2.82 -15.70
C LEU A 466 -20.68 2.84 -15.15
N CYS A 467 -21.68 3.10 -16.00
CA CYS A 467 -23.09 3.24 -15.62
C CYS A 467 -23.89 2.02 -16.10
N LEU A 468 -24.71 1.45 -15.22
CA LEU A 468 -25.57 0.31 -15.50
C LEU A 468 -27.05 0.74 -15.44
N ALA A 469 -27.86 0.27 -16.38
CA ALA A 469 -29.31 0.43 -16.37
C ALA A 469 -29.99 -0.73 -17.08
N GLU A 470 -31.27 -0.97 -16.80
CA GLU A 470 -32.00 -2.06 -17.45
C GLU A 470 -32.34 -1.72 -18.89
N THR A 471 -32.59 -0.44 -19.18
CA THR A 471 -32.85 0.07 -20.55
C THR A 471 -31.90 1.20 -20.92
N PRO A 472 -31.61 1.43 -22.21
CA PRO A 472 -30.73 2.53 -22.64
C PRO A 472 -31.25 3.92 -22.25
N GLU A 473 -32.59 4.07 -22.13
CA GLU A 473 -33.25 5.32 -21.78
C GLU A 473 -33.04 5.73 -20.32
N GLU A 474 -32.77 4.76 -19.43
CA GLU A 474 -32.46 4.99 -18.01
C GLU A 474 -31.01 5.41 -17.78
N LEU A 475 -30.16 5.20 -18.77
CA LEU A 475 -28.75 5.61 -18.66
C LEU A 475 -28.61 7.14 -18.68
N PRO A 476 -27.66 7.71 -17.94
CA PRO A 476 -27.39 9.13 -17.97
C PRO A 476 -26.96 9.58 -19.37
N THR A 477 -27.35 10.80 -19.76
CA THR A 477 -26.96 11.39 -21.04
C THR A 477 -25.48 11.79 -21.06
N GLY A 478 -24.86 11.73 -22.23
CA GLY A 478 -23.49 12.21 -22.42
C GLY A 478 -22.42 11.12 -22.24
N LEU A 479 -22.82 9.86 -22.24
CA LEU A 479 -21.86 8.72 -22.19
C LEU A 479 -21.03 8.64 -23.47
N GLY A 480 -19.73 8.35 -23.29
CA GLY A 480 -18.79 8.26 -24.42
C GLY A 480 -18.92 6.96 -25.20
N ALA A 481 -19.18 5.84 -24.53
CA ALA A 481 -19.47 4.55 -25.14
C ALA A 481 -20.77 3.96 -24.58
N LEU A 482 -21.45 3.13 -25.39
CA LEU A 482 -22.72 2.51 -25.02
C LEU A 482 -22.73 1.04 -25.44
N GLY A 483 -22.92 0.13 -24.50
CA GLY A 483 -23.14 -1.29 -24.72
C GLY A 483 -24.57 -1.68 -24.41
N THR A 484 -25.25 -2.38 -25.32
CA THR A 484 -26.60 -2.90 -25.12
C THR A 484 -26.59 -4.40 -25.23
N VAL A 485 -27.05 -5.10 -24.18
CA VAL A 485 -27.20 -6.54 -24.20
C VAL A 485 -28.35 -6.94 -25.11
N THR A 486 -28.11 -7.89 -26.02
CA THR A 486 -29.02 -8.33 -27.07
C THR A 486 -29.06 -9.87 -27.16
N GLY A 487 -29.84 -10.40 -28.08
CA GLY A 487 -30.00 -11.84 -28.31
C GLY A 487 -31.13 -12.47 -27.51
N GLU A 488 -31.61 -13.63 -27.95
CA GLU A 488 -32.76 -14.31 -27.33
C GLU A 488 -32.51 -14.74 -25.89
N VAL A 489 -31.24 -15.10 -25.57
CA VAL A 489 -30.79 -15.50 -24.23
C VAL A 489 -29.94 -14.42 -23.55
N SER A 490 -29.89 -13.19 -24.13
CA SER A 490 -29.19 -12.02 -23.59
C SER A 490 -27.69 -12.27 -23.32
N THR A 491 -27.03 -12.98 -24.24
CA THR A 491 -25.60 -13.30 -24.17
C THR A 491 -24.77 -12.55 -25.19
N ARG A 492 -25.43 -11.68 -25.99
CA ARG A 492 -24.77 -10.87 -27.00
C ARG A 492 -24.74 -9.40 -26.57
N LEU A 493 -23.75 -8.67 -27.03
CA LEU A 493 -23.59 -7.24 -26.79
C LEU A 493 -23.47 -6.52 -28.13
N THR A 494 -24.20 -5.41 -28.27
CA THR A 494 -23.96 -4.41 -29.29
C THR A 494 -23.25 -3.22 -28.63
N LEU A 495 -22.12 -2.79 -29.20
CA LEU A 495 -21.27 -1.75 -28.64
C LEU A 495 -21.10 -0.59 -29.62
N ASP A 496 -21.48 0.61 -29.18
CA ASP A 496 -21.18 1.89 -29.86
C ASP A 496 -20.05 2.58 -29.11
N ARG A 497 -18.89 2.73 -29.74
CA ARG A 497 -17.68 3.33 -29.10
C ARG A 497 -17.03 4.38 -29.99
N PRO A 498 -16.24 5.32 -29.42
CA PRO A 498 -15.42 6.22 -30.24
C PRO A 498 -14.29 5.41 -30.91
N ALA A 499 -14.06 5.71 -32.22
CA ALA A 499 -12.97 5.16 -33.00
C ALA A 499 -12.41 6.28 -33.89
N ALA A 500 -11.16 6.22 -34.31
CA ALA A 500 -10.39 7.16 -35.11
C ALA A 500 -11.23 8.23 -35.91
N GLY A 501 -11.81 9.21 -35.21
CA GLY A 501 -12.57 10.32 -35.78
C GLY A 501 -14.07 10.07 -36.09
N ALA A 502 -14.59 8.89 -35.75
CA ALA A 502 -16.00 8.51 -35.94
C ALA A 502 -16.51 7.66 -34.75
N ARG A 503 -17.75 7.29 -34.74
CA ARG A 503 -18.29 6.22 -33.86
C ARG A 503 -18.29 4.91 -34.62
N GLU A 504 -17.86 3.87 -33.97
CA GLU A 504 -17.87 2.48 -34.46
C GLU A 504 -18.94 1.71 -33.74
N ARG A 505 -19.77 1.00 -34.51
CA ARG A 505 -20.77 0.09 -33.98
C ARG A 505 -20.37 -1.35 -34.25
N LEU A 506 -20.17 -2.10 -33.20
CA LEU A 506 -19.86 -3.54 -33.21
C LEU A 506 -21.10 -4.28 -32.71
N THR A 507 -21.48 -5.36 -33.40
CA THR A 507 -22.62 -6.19 -33.06
C THR A 507 -22.19 -7.61 -32.84
N ASP A 508 -23.06 -8.45 -32.24
CA ASP A 508 -22.85 -9.86 -32.07
C ASP A 508 -21.61 -10.22 -31.24
N ILE A 509 -21.30 -9.41 -30.24
CA ILE A 509 -20.21 -9.64 -29.30
C ILE A 509 -20.67 -10.65 -28.24
N ALA A 510 -20.04 -11.80 -28.14
CA ALA A 510 -20.24 -12.74 -27.04
C ALA A 510 -19.64 -12.12 -25.75
N LEU A 511 -20.48 -11.76 -24.78
CA LEU A 511 -20.10 -11.01 -23.59
C LEU A 511 -19.33 -11.89 -22.58
N ASP A 512 -18.39 -11.29 -21.87
CA ASP A 512 -17.65 -11.93 -20.78
C ASP A 512 -18.35 -11.65 -19.44
N ALA A 513 -19.29 -12.50 -19.03
CA ALA A 513 -19.96 -12.37 -17.74
C ALA A 513 -19.37 -13.37 -16.72
N VAL A 514 -19.13 -12.91 -15.51
CA VAL A 514 -18.60 -13.75 -14.43
C VAL A 514 -19.57 -13.87 -13.27
N SER A 515 -19.55 -15.02 -12.60
CA SER A 515 -20.38 -15.30 -11.44
C SER A 515 -19.93 -14.50 -10.20
N PRO A 516 -20.82 -14.29 -9.21
CA PRO A 516 -20.43 -13.68 -7.92
C PRO A 516 -19.33 -14.45 -7.23
N ALA A 517 -19.39 -15.79 -7.20
CA ALA A 517 -18.38 -16.65 -6.57
C ALA A 517 -16.99 -16.50 -7.23
N TRP A 518 -16.95 -16.42 -8.56
CA TRP A 518 -15.72 -16.18 -9.30
C TRP A 518 -15.10 -14.81 -8.92
N ALA A 519 -15.91 -13.76 -8.90
CA ALA A 519 -15.46 -12.43 -8.56
C ALA A 519 -14.97 -12.32 -7.11
N GLU A 520 -15.66 -12.97 -6.18
CA GLU A 520 -15.26 -13.04 -4.79
C GLU A 520 -13.94 -13.80 -4.59
N ARG A 521 -13.76 -14.93 -5.28
CA ARG A 521 -12.51 -15.69 -5.26
C ARG A 521 -11.32 -14.83 -5.72
N LEU A 522 -11.47 -14.11 -6.83
CA LEU A 522 -10.43 -13.21 -7.32
C LEU A 522 -10.17 -12.07 -6.32
N ALA A 523 -11.21 -11.43 -5.80
CA ALA A 523 -11.08 -10.31 -4.88
C ALA A 523 -10.42 -10.71 -3.54
N ARG A 524 -10.77 -11.88 -2.98
CA ARG A 524 -10.13 -12.42 -1.76
C ARG A 524 -8.66 -12.76 -1.97
N THR A 525 -8.31 -13.25 -3.15
CA THR A 525 -6.91 -13.50 -3.50
C THR A 525 -6.09 -12.20 -3.55
N LEU A 526 -6.69 -11.11 -4.04
CA LEU A 526 -6.04 -9.80 -4.08
C LEU A 526 -6.06 -9.07 -2.73
N ALA A 527 -6.99 -9.41 -1.82
CA ALA A 527 -7.20 -8.70 -0.55
C ALA A 527 -5.93 -8.50 0.29
N PRO A 528 -5.09 -9.53 0.52
CA PRO A 528 -3.88 -9.38 1.33
C PRO A 528 -2.73 -8.72 0.56
N LEU A 529 -2.79 -8.65 -0.78
CA LEU A 529 -1.66 -8.21 -1.57
C LEU A 529 -1.41 -6.71 -1.47
N THR A 530 -0.14 -6.34 -1.38
CA THR A 530 0.36 -4.97 -1.46
C THR A 530 1.54 -4.92 -2.43
N GLU A 531 1.71 -3.77 -3.09
CA GLU A 531 2.87 -3.56 -3.95
C GLU A 531 4.16 -3.59 -3.13
N ALA A 532 5.22 -4.10 -3.72
CA ALA A 532 6.56 -3.84 -3.21
C ALA A 532 6.83 -2.33 -3.35
N ASP A 533 7.44 -1.76 -2.36
CA ASP A 533 7.98 -0.40 -2.43
C ASP A 533 9.04 -0.35 -3.56
N THR A 534 8.57 -0.16 -4.79
CA THR A 534 9.46 0.27 -5.87
C THR A 534 9.72 1.75 -5.61
N GLY A 535 10.94 2.15 -5.33
CA GLY A 535 11.37 3.49 -4.98
C GLY A 535 10.99 4.65 -5.94
N ALA A 536 9.85 4.52 -6.63
CA ALA A 536 9.31 5.45 -7.60
C ALA A 536 7.89 5.94 -7.31
N SER A 537 7.26 5.59 -6.17
CA SER A 537 5.97 6.18 -5.77
C SER A 537 5.85 6.35 -4.27
N PRO A 538 6.09 7.54 -3.75
CA PRO A 538 5.86 7.88 -2.35
C PRO A 538 4.39 8.31 -2.16
N ARG A 539 3.43 7.38 -2.11
CA ARG A 539 2.00 7.78 -2.12
C ARG A 539 1.09 7.07 -1.13
N GLY A 540 1.56 6.76 0.06
CA GLY A 540 0.67 6.62 1.22
C GLY A 540 0.72 7.90 2.07
N PRO A 541 -0.30 8.39 2.77
CA PRO A 541 -0.17 9.53 3.68
C PRO A 541 0.81 9.17 4.81
N LEU A 542 1.62 10.15 5.26
CA LEU A 542 2.38 10.00 6.49
C LEU A 542 1.41 9.63 7.62
N PRO A 543 1.81 8.86 8.63
CA PRO A 543 0.93 8.47 9.73
C PRO A 543 0.34 9.72 10.41
N GLU A 544 -0.92 9.64 10.85
CA GLU A 544 -1.57 10.78 11.53
C GLU A 544 -0.98 11.06 12.92
N ALA A 545 -0.45 10.04 13.57
CA ALA A 545 0.23 10.14 14.85
C ALA A 545 1.29 9.04 14.96
N LEU A 546 2.42 9.38 15.60
CA LEU A 546 3.57 8.51 15.71
C LEU A 546 4.11 8.58 17.14
N ARG A 547 4.47 7.43 17.74
CA ARG A 547 5.10 7.38 19.05
C ARG A 547 6.60 7.19 18.91
N LEU A 548 7.39 7.92 19.67
CA LEU A 548 8.85 7.78 19.66
C LEU A 548 9.29 6.37 20.09
N LEU A 549 8.61 5.75 21.05
CA LEU A 549 8.92 4.39 21.50
C LEU A 549 8.74 3.34 20.39
N ASP A 550 7.79 3.54 19.48
CA ASP A 550 7.58 2.62 18.34
C ASP A 550 8.73 2.73 17.33
N LEU A 551 9.22 3.95 17.08
CA LEU A 551 10.38 4.20 16.22
C LEU A 551 11.68 3.64 16.81
N LEU A 552 11.87 3.81 18.11
CA LEU A 552 13.05 3.31 18.83
C LEU A 552 13.03 1.79 18.99
N ARG A 553 11.98 1.09 18.51
CA ARG A 553 11.73 -0.34 18.67
C ARG A 553 11.77 -0.76 20.15
N SER A 554 10.64 -0.99 20.78
CA SER A 554 10.49 -1.23 22.22
C SER A 554 11.42 -2.30 22.81
N GLU A 555 11.87 -3.26 22.01
CA GLU A 555 12.85 -4.30 22.40
C GLU A 555 14.25 -3.74 22.71
N SER A 556 14.62 -2.58 22.14
CA SER A 556 15.91 -1.92 22.36
C SER A 556 15.94 -1.01 23.59
N LEU A 557 14.80 -0.81 24.28
CA LEU A 557 14.68 0.11 25.42
C LEU A 557 14.85 -0.57 26.80
N SER A 558 15.34 -1.80 26.86
CA SER A 558 15.72 -2.37 28.14
C SER A 558 16.99 -1.69 28.69
N PRO A 559 17.08 -1.42 30.01
CA PRO A 559 18.27 -0.79 30.60
C PRO A 559 19.59 -1.43 30.18
N ALA A 560 19.64 -2.77 30.12
CA ALA A 560 20.83 -3.52 29.70
C ALA A 560 21.22 -3.22 28.25
N ARG A 561 20.26 -3.20 27.31
CA ARG A 561 20.54 -2.90 25.90
C ARG A 561 20.91 -1.44 25.66
N LEU A 562 20.31 -0.51 26.43
CA LEU A 562 20.72 0.89 26.40
C LEU A 562 22.19 1.04 26.87
N ALA A 563 22.55 0.38 27.96
CA ALA A 563 23.92 0.37 28.44
C ALA A 563 24.91 -0.27 27.42
N GLU A 564 24.52 -1.39 26.79
CA GLU A 564 25.29 -2.02 25.71
C GLU A 564 25.47 -1.08 24.50
N SER A 565 24.40 -0.41 24.08
CA SER A 565 24.45 0.53 22.95
C SER A 565 25.36 1.71 23.24
N TRP A 566 25.30 2.25 24.45
CA TRP A 566 26.18 3.33 24.90
C TRP A 566 27.64 2.89 25.02
N GLN A 567 27.90 1.65 25.44
CA GLN A 567 29.27 1.10 25.48
C GLN A 567 29.86 0.87 24.10
N ALA A 568 29.02 0.60 23.11
CA ALA A 568 29.45 0.43 21.72
C ALA A 568 29.78 1.76 21.00
N LEU A 569 29.44 2.92 21.58
CA LEU A 569 29.75 4.21 21.00
C LEU A 569 31.26 4.44 20.92
N PRO A 570 31.77 5.03 19.82
CA PRO A 570 33.18 5.30 19.66
C PRO A 570 33.72 6.25 20.75
N ALA A 571 34.92 6.05 21.18
CA ALA A 571 35.61 6.98 22.10
C ALA A 571 35.84 8.30 21.35
N GLY A 572 35.51 9.43 21.98
CA GLY A 572 35.72 10.78 21.41
C GLY A 572 34.65 11.78 21.85
N ALA A 573 34.38 12.74 21.02
CA ALA A 573 33.36 13.76 21.25
C ALA A 573 31.95 13.13 21.32
N GLY A 574 31.10 13.61 22.24
CA GLY A 574 29.71 13.19 22.34
C GLY A 574 28.92 13.55 21.07
N GLY A 575 28.02 12.67 20.63
CA GLY A 575 27.09 12.92 19.50
C GLY A 575 25.92 13.83 19.90
N ALA A 576 25.15 14.29 18.90
CA ALA A 576 23.91 15.01 19.10
C ALA A 576 22.84 14.62 18.05
N ALA A 577 22.79 13.31 17.74
CA ALA A 577 21.81 12.77 16.81
C ALA A 577 20.46 12.57 17.50
N ALA A 578 19.40 13.06 16.85
CA ALA A 578 18.02 12.92 17.32
C ALA A 578 17.09 12.43 16.22
N LEU A 579 16.25 11.47 16.57
CA LEU A 579 15.16 10.98 15.73
C LEU A 579 13.94 11.90 15.93
N LEU A 580 13.52 12.57 14.88
CA LEU A 580 12.36 13.49 14.89
C LEU A 580 11.05 12.76 14.66
N GLY A 581 11.06 11.75 13.80
CA GLY A 581 9.86 11.08 13.35
C GLY A 581 10.08 10.23 12.12
N THR A 582 9.09 10.14 11.25
CA THR A 582 9.19 9.48 9.95
C THR A 582 8.99 10.47 8.82
N ALA A 583 9.78 10.32 7.79
CA ALA A 583 9.69 11.02 6.53
C ALA A 583 9.48 10.02 5.39
N ARG A 584 9.25 10.53 4.20
CA ARG A 584 9.24 9.72 3.00
C ARG A 584 10.52 9.87 2.23
N GLY A 585 11.20 8.75 2.11
CA GLY A 585 12.34 8.61 1.23
C GLY A 585 11.99 7.83 -0.05
N ALA A 586 12.98 7.62 -0.88
CA ALA A 586 12.87 6.86 -2.12
C ALA A 586 12.49 5.38 -1.89
N GLY A 587 12.71 4.85 -0.67
CA GLY A 587 12.43 3.46 -0.27
C GLY A 587 11.14 3.25 0.53
N GLY A 588 10.32 4.29 0.73
CA GLY A 588 9.12 4.21 1.57
C GLY A 588 9.20 5.10 2.81
N GLU A 589 8.64 4.63 3.93
CA GLU A 589 8.71 5.32 5.21
C GLU A 589 10.13 5.17 5.82
N GLU A 590 10.82 6.28 5.96
CA GLU A 590 12.18 6.34 6.49
C GLU A 590 12.23 7.15 7.78
N ASN A 591 13.17 6.84 8.67
CA ASN A 591 13.38 7.61 9.86
C ASN A 591 13.88 9.03 9.52
N CYS A 592 13.16 10.04 9.99
CA CYS A 592 13.58 11.42 9.91
C CYS A 592 14.43 11.74 11.13
N ALA A 593 15.72 11.94 10.94
CA ALA A 593 16.67 12.26 11.99
C ALA A 593 17.49 13.51 11.65
N VAL A 594 18.04 14.14 12.67
CA VAL A 594 19.00 15.25 12.56
C VAL A 594 20.17 15.02 13.52
N ASP A 595 21.37 15.41 13.12
CA ASP A 595 22.52 15.46 14.00
C ASP A 595 23.05 16.90 14.10
N LEU A 596 22.95 17.50 15.31
CA LEU A 596 23.42 18.87 15.53
C LEU A 596 24.97 19.00 15.46
N ALA A 597 25.69 17.90 15.41
CA ALA A 597 27.13 17.91 15.25
C ALA A 597 27.59 17.80 13.78
N GLU A 598 26.74 17.21 12.89
CA GLU A 598 27.12 16.88 11.51
C GLU A 598 26.21 17.55 10.48
N ASP A 599 24.89 17.59 10.72
CA ASP A 599 23.91 18.09 9.74
C ASP A 599 23.74 19.61 9.79
N GLY A 600 24.03 20.25 10.95
CA GLY A 600 23.90 21.69 11.13
C GLY A 600 23.90 22.11 12.59
N ASP A 601 24.50 23.24 12.88
CA ASP A 601 24.91 23.66 14.24
C ASP A 601 23.75 23.93 15.21
N HIS A 602 22.64 24.47 14.69
CA HIS A 602 21.48 24.88 15.50
C HIS A 602 20.18 24.54 14.75
N LEU A 603 19.10 24.34 15.51
CA LEU A 603 17.78 24.02 14.96
C LEU A 603 16.72 25.04 15.40
N LEU A 604 16.00 25.62 14.44
CA LEU A 604 14.86 26.48 14.68
C LEU A 604 13.56 25.77 14.25
N ILE A 605 12.58 25.71 15.16
CA ILE A 605 11.28 25.08 14.95
C ILE A 605 10.21 26.15 15.03
N GLY A 606 9.46 26.36 13.94
CA GLY A 606 8.34 27.31 13.94
C GLY A 606 7.00 26.63 13.73
N GLY A 607 5.94 27.26 14.20
CA GLY A 607 4.57 26.78 13.97
C GLY A 607 3.54 27.48 14.86
N GLY A 608 2.28 27.50 14.42
CA GLY A 608 1.18 28.11 15.15
C GLY A 608 0.78 27.36 16.44
N PRO A 609 -0.20 27.88 17.17
CA PRO A 609 -0.75 27.19 18.36
C PRO A 609 -1.28 25.80 18.01
N GLY A 610 -1.04 24.81 18.88
CA GLY A 610 -1.48 23.43 18.69
C GLY A 610 -0.80 22.67 17.54
N SER A 611 0.25 23.22 16.91
CA SER A 611 0.99 22.55 15.84
C SER A 611 1.87 21.37 16.31
N GLY A 612 2.17 21.29 17.63
CA GLY A 612 2.98 20.22 18.23
C GLY A 612 4.43 20.60 18.53
N LYS A 613 4.81 21.89 18.58
CA LYS A 613 6.17 22.38 18.86
C LYS A 613 6.77 21.79 20.14
N SER A 614 6.11 22.04 21.28
CA SER A 614 6.58 21.57 22.59
C SER A 614 6.68 20.06 22.69
N GLU A 615 5.76 19.34 22.03
CA GLU A 615 5.80 17.88 21.95
C GLU A 615 6.99 17.40 21.12
N LEU A 616 7.30 18.05 20.00
CA LEU A 616 8.46 17.73 19.18
C LEU A 616 9.77 18.01 19.94
N LEU A 617 9.85 19.11 20.72
CA LEU A 617 10.99 19.39 21.59
C LEU A 617 11.18 18.32 22.66
N ARG A 618 10.11 17.86 23.32
CA ARG A 618 10.16 16.76 24.31
C ARG A 618 10.62 15.44 23.67
N SER A 619 10.11 15.15 22.47
CA SER A 619 10.51 13.97 21.71
C SER A 619 11.98 14.02 21.29
N LEU A 620 12.44 15.20 20.87
CA LEU A 620 13.84 15.44 20.52
C LEU A 620 14.75 15.28 21.74
N ALA A 621 14.39 15.86 22.90
CA ALA A 621 15.12 15.68 24.15
C ALA A 621 15.25 14.19 24.55
N ALA A 622 14.14 13.46 24.45
CA ALA A 622 14.10 12.02 24.74
C ALA A 622 14.95 11.22 23.76
N SER A 623 14.92 11.55 22.48
CA SER A 623 15.73 10.92 21.45
C SER A 623 17.23 11.17 21.63
N LEU A 624 17.63 12.41 21.91
CA LEU A 624 19.01 12.76 22.25
C LEU A 624 19.52 11.95 23.46
N ALA A 625 18.67 11.83 24.49
CA ALA A 625 19.04 11.07 25.69
C ALA A 625 19.19 9.57 25.44
N VAL A 626 18.54 9.01 24.44
CA VAL A 626 18.73 7.61 24.03
C VAL A 626 20.01 7.42 23.23
N SER A 627 20.35 8.39 22.39
CA SER A 627 21.46 8.27 21.44
C SER A 627 22.85 8.39 22.05
N GLU A 628 23.00 9.07 23.20
CA GLU A 628 24.31 9.33 23.81
C GLU A 628 24.25 9.17 25.34
N ARG A 629 25.38 9.03 25.98
CA ARG A 629 25.54 8.88 27.45
C ARG A 629 25.46 10.22 28.17
N PRO A 630 24.96 10.27 29.43
CA PRO A 630 24.84 11.54 30.18
C PRO A 630 26.18 12.16 30.58
N ASP A 631 27.28 11.41 30.58
CA ASP A 631 28.63 11.96 30.78
C ASP A 631 29.25 12.61 29.52
N ARG A 632 28.57 12.44 28.35
CA ARG A 632 29.02 12.95 27.06
C ARG A 632 28.03 13.92 26.41
N LEU A 633 26.76 13.90 26.83
CA LEU A 633 25.72 14.80 26.39
C LEU A 633 24.96 15.36 27.61
N ALA A 634 24.86 16.68 27.69
CA ALA A 634 24.08 17.41 28.68
C ALA A 634 22.96 18.19 28.01
N LEU A 635 21.80 18.27 28.67
CA LEU A 635 20.63 19.01 28.20
C LEU A 635 20.28 20.12 29.20
N LEU A 636 20.02 21.31 28.70
CA LEU A 636 19.49 22.44 29.49
C LEU A 636 18.13 22.79 28.92
N MET A 637 17.11 22.84 29.77
CA MET A 637 15.72 23.14 29.39
C MET A 637 15.35 24.55 29.74
N VAL A 638 14.73 25.24 28.78
CA VAL A 638 14.27 26.63 28.92
C VAL A 638 12.85 26.78 28.41
N ASP A 639 11.91 27.23 29.25
CA ASP A 639 10.57 27.61 28.83
C ASP A 639 10.54 29.17 28.84
N GLY A 640 10.20 29.79 27.71
CA GLY A 640 10.09 31.25 27.55
C GLY A 640 8.82 31.80 28.17
N ASP A 641 7.74 31.07 28.14
CA ASP A 641 6.44 31.44 28.68
C ASP A 641 5.88 30.34 29.61
N ARG A 642 4.71 30.59 30.19
CA ARG A 642 4.00 29.63 31.02
C ARG A 642 3.37 28.57 30.15
N ALA A 643 3.75 27.33 30.38
CA ALA A 643 3.20 26.22 29.67
C ALA A 643 2.06 25.55 30.46
N GLU A 644 0.82 25.55 29.92
CA GLU A 644 -0.33 24.89 30.54
C GLU A 644 -0.10 23.38 30.74
N ASP A 645 0.68 22.73 29.86
CA ASP A 645 1.01 21.29 29.86
C ASP A 645 2.36 20.95 30.52
N GLY A 646 2.92 21.88 31.31
CA GLY A 646 4.19 21.69 32.01
C GLY A 646 5.44 21.84 31.16
N GLY A 647 5.34 22.29 29.91
CA GLY A 647 6.46 22.62 29.03
C GLY A 647 7.57 21.59 29.00
N LEU A 648 8.81 22.05 29.00
CA LEU A 648 10.01 21.19 29.04
C LEU A 648 10.31 20.67 30.46
N ALA A 649 9.61 21.14 31.51
CA ALA A 649 9.74 20.60 32.86
C ALA A 649 9.44 19.09 32.91
N ALA A 650 8.60 18.59 32.01
CA ALA A 650 8.32 17.15 31.87
C ALA A 650 9.56 16.32 31.55
N CYS A 651 10.63 16.91 30.98
CA CYS A 651 11.87 16.24 30.61
C CYS A 651 12.90 16.18 31.75
N THR A 652 12.67 16.82 32.90
CA THR A 652 13.64 16.91 34.01
C THR A 652 13.99 15.57 34.64
N ASP A 653 13.18 14.53 34.42
CA ASP A 653 13.45 13.16 34.84
C ASP A 653 14.51 12.45 33.99
N LEU A 654 14.88 12.98 32.82
CA LEU A 654 15.95 12.41 31.99
C LEU A 654 17.32 12.63 32.67
N PRO A 655 18.19 11.60 32.73
CA PRO A 655 19.49 11.71 33.42
C PRO A 655 20.48 12.70 32.77
N HIS A 656 20.20 13.13 31.54
CA HIS A 656 20.99 14.11 30.78
C HIS A 656 20.67 15.57 31.15
N VAL A 657 19.52 15.82 31.80
CA VAL A 657 19.09 17.20 32.10
C VAL A 657 19.86 17.76 33.28
N THR A 658 20.61 18.83 33.01
CA THR A 658 21.44 19.51 34.01
C THR A 658 20.71 20.68 34.70
N GLY A 659 19.59 21.13 34.12
CA GLY A 659 18.79 22.20 34.68
C GLY A 659 17.55 22.49 33.85
N HIS A 660 16.57 23.11 34.50
CA HIS A 660 15.37 23.66 33.87
C HIS A 660 15.10 25.05 34.41
N VAL A 661 14.67 25.95 33.56
CA VAL A 661 14.27 27.31 33.94
C VAL A 661 13.02 27.70 33.12
N ASN A 662 12.03 28.27 33.81
CA ASN A 662 10.91 29.00 33.19
C ASN A 662 11.13 30.49 33.34
N ALA A 663 11.39 31.20 32.23
CA ALA A 663 11.75 32.62 32.27
C ALA A 663 10.59 33.55 32.67
N ALA A 664 9.34 33.12 32.45
CA ALA A 664 8.15 33.87 32.85
C ALA A 664 7.84 33.74 34.36
N GLU A 665 8.11 32.53 34.92
CA GLU A 665 7.80 32.26 36.33
C GLU A 665 8.97 32.54 37.26
N ASP A 666 10.23 32.33 36.81
CA ASP A 666 11.45 32.57 37.57
C ASP A 666 12.43 33.50 36.82
N PRO A 667 12.22 34.84 36.83
CA PRO A 667 13.12 35.77 36.18
C PRO A 667 14.54 35.76 36.76
N ARG A 668 14.70 35.39 38.06
CA ARG A 668 16.02 35.26 38.68
C ARG A 668 16.76 34.01 38.23
N GLY A 669 16.06 32.90 38.10
CA GLY A 669 16.58 31.68 37.52
C GLY A 669 17.01 31.89 36.07
N ALA A 670 16.27 32.67 35.30
CA ALA A 670 16.61 33.01 33.93
C ALA A 670 17.90 33.85 33.84
N LEU A 671 18.13 34.79 34.76
CA LEU A 671 19.37 35.56 34.87
C LEU A 671 20.55 34.65 35.19
N LEU A 672 20.39 33.78 36.20
CA LEU A 672 21.41 32.79 36.57
C LEU A 672 21.73 31.81 35.45
N ALA A 673 20.72 31.38 34.67
CA ALA A 673 20.93 30.54 33.49
C ALA A 673 21.71 31.28 32.41
N ALA A 674 21.42 32.57 32.16
CA ALA A 674 22.18 33.40 31.23
C ALA A 674 23.65 33.53 31.64
N GLU A 675 23.92 33.80 32.94
CA GLU A 675 25.27 33.85 33.48
C GLU A 675 25.99 32.52 33.33
N ARG A 676 25.35 31.40 33.70
CA ARG A 676 25.95 30.03 33.58
C ARG A 676 26.26 29.66 32.13
N ILE A 677 25.39 30.00 31.19
CA ILE A 677 25.66 29.76 29.76
C ILE A 677 26.87 30.58 29.31
N SER A 678 26.96 31.85 29.72
CA SER A 678 28.07 32.72 29.37
C SER A 678 29.40 32.26 30.00
N ASP A 679 29.35 31.86 31.26
CA ASP A 679 30.51 31.30 31.97
C ASP A 679 30.97 29.96 31.35
N GLU A 680 30.06 29.12 30.95
CA GLU A 680 30.36 27.84 30.27
C GLU A 680 31.03 28.08 28.91
N LEU A 681 30.56 29.01 28.11
CA LEU A 681 31.21 29.40 26.85
C LEU A 681 32.61 29.90 27.09
N ALA A 682 32.83 30.81 28.07
CA ALA A 682 34.15 31.36 28.42
C ALA A 682 35.09 30.23 28.95
N HIS A 683 34.55 29.34 29.76
CA HIS A 683 35.32 28.19 30.28
C HIS A 683 35.79 27.29 29.16
N ARG A 684 34.91 26.94 28.25
CA ARG A 684 35.22 26.06 27.08
C ARG A 684 36.24 26.72 26.16
N GLU A 685 36.07 28.01 25.87
CA GLU A 685 37.01 28.80 25.06
C GLU A 685 38.41 28.74 25.65
N ALA A 686 38.55 28.96 26.97
CA ALA A 686 39.82 28.85 27.66
C ALA A 686 40.36 27.40 27.72
N LEU A 687 39.49 26.40 27.90
CA LEU A 687 39.89 25.01 28.01
C LEU A 687 40.40 24.43 26.69
N PHE A 688 39.75 24.83 25.57
CA PHE A 688 40.08 24.28 24.27
C PHE A 688 41.25 24.97 23.59
N ASP A 689 41.63 26.14 24.06
CA ASP A 689 42.79 26.91 23.57
C ASP A 689 42.84 27.01 22.04
N GLY A 690 41.70 27.42 21.43
CA GLY A 690 41.57 27.57 20.01
C GLY A 690 41.20 26.30 19.22
N LEU A 691 41.18 25.12 19.84
CA LEU A 691 40.69 23.89 19.21
C LEU A 691 39.14 23.86 19.13
N THR A 692 38.59 23.09 18.20
CA THR A 692 37.17 22.74 18.22
C THR A 692 36.89 21.71 19.31
N PHE A 693 35.62 21.60 19.74
CA PHE A 693 35.17 20.58 20.67
C PHE A 693 35.58 19.16 20.20
N THR A 694 35.38 18.84 18.96
CA THR A 694 35.69 17.53 18.37
C THR A 694 37.21 17.28 18.33
N ASP A 695 37.99 18.27 17.92
CA ASP A 695 39.47 18.14 17.88
C ASP A 695 40.06 17.97 19.26
N TRP A 696 39.55 18.73 20.25
CA TRP A 696 40.01 18.62 21.63
C TRP A 696 39.73 17.24 22.22
N HIS A 697 38.51 16.71 22.06
CA HIS A 697 38.12 15.37 22.50
C HIS A 697 38.90 14.27 21.79
N THR A 698 39.13 14.40 20.48
CA THR A 698 39.97 13.46 19.70
C THR A 698 41.39 13.44 20.20
N ARG A 699 41.99 14.64 20.39
CA ARG A 699 43.35 14.77 20.93
C ARG A 699 43.48 14.14 22.32
N ARG A 700 42.48 14.38 23.19
CA ARG A 700 42.43 13.78 24.53
C ARG A 700 42.29 12.25 24.47
N ALA A 701 41.41 11.72 23.65
CA ALA A 701 41.22 10.27 23.46
C ALA A 701 42.53 9.60 22.99
N LEU A 702 43.26 10.23 22.05
CA LEU A 702 44.56 9.76 21.58
C LEU A 702 45.61 9.82 22.66
N ALA A 703 45.64 10.86 23.52
CA ALA A 703 46.54 10.95 24.63
C ALA A 703 46.30 9.87 25.69
N LEU A 704 45.03 9.53 25.97
CA LEU A 704 44.66 8.45 26.88
C LEU A 704 44.95 7.06 26.29
N ALA A 705 44.82 6.86 24.97
CA ALA A 705 45.13 5.61 24.29
C ALA A 705 46.65 5.33 24.16
N ARG A 706 47.51 6.36 24.29
CA ARG A 706 48.95 6.24 24.11
C ARG A 706 49.74 5.65 25.30
N THR A 707 49.11 5.06 26.27
CA THR A 707 49.82 4.41 27.36
C THR A 707 49.55 2.92 27.44
N PRO A 708 50.44 2.10 26.81
CA PRO A 708 51.18 1.18 27.58
C PRO A 708 52.64 1.22 27.19
N ALA A 709 53.52 1.75 28.06
CA ALA A 709 54.92 1.48 27.96
C ALA A 709 55.14 0.04 28.44
N LEU A 710 55.33 -0.86 27.51
CA LEU A 710 56.01 -2.12 27.80
C LEU A 710 57.45 -1.79 28.16
N VAL A 711 57.75 -1.70 29.45
CA VAL A 711 59.11 -1.74 29.92
C VAL A 711 59.54 -3.21 29.98
N GLY A 712 60.23 -3.68 28.92
CA GLY A 712 60.88 -4.95 28.92
C GLY A 712 62.06 -4.89 29.85
N GLY A 713 62.00 -5.50 31.06
CA GLY A 713 63.06 -5.99 31.83
C GLY A 713 63.45 -7.44 31.44
N PRO A 714 64.60 -7.96 31.65
CA PRO A 714 65.00 -9.31 31.27
C PRO A 714 64.04 -10.34 31.84
N ALA A 715 63.51 -11.19 30.97
CA ALA A 715 62.49 -12.18 31.24
C ALA A 715 62.92 -13.23 32.30
N ASP A 716 62.24 -13.25 33.41
CA ASP A 716 62.11 -14.41 34.24
C ASP A 716 60.78 -15.17 33.84
N PRO A 717 60.86 -16.40 33.30
CA PRO A 717 59.74 -17.12 32.79
C PRO A 717 58.75 -17.64 33.88
N ALA A 718 59.00 -17.37 35.12
CA ALA A 718 58.20 -17.88 36.26
C ALA A 718 57.44 -16.80 37.04
N ALA A 719 57.45 -15.51 36.63
CA ALA A 719 56.78 -14.46 37.37
C ALA A 719 55.35 -14.28 36.87
N PRO A 720 54.31 -14.24 37.74
CA PRO A 720 52.93 -13.94 37.32
C PRO A 720 52.86 -12.52 36.72
N LEU A 721 52.22 -12.38 35.57
CA LEU A 721 51.91 -11.09 34.91
C LEU A 721 51.22 -10.17 35.91
N ARG A 722 51.95 -9.20 36.45
CA ARG A 722 51.33 -8.07 37.18
C ARG A 722 50.84 -7.08 36.17
N VAL A 723 49.51 -6.86 36.16
CA VAL A 723 48.89 -5.70 35.52
C VAL A 723 49.42 -4.47 36.26
N VAL A 724 50.34 -3.74 35.65
CA VAL A 724 50.80 -2.44 36.16
C VAL A 724 49.77 -1.43 35.69
N GLU A 725 49.10 -0.80 36.64
CA GLU A 725 48.25 0.36 36.34
C GLU A 725 49.05 1.39 35.50
N PRO A 726 48.49 1.90 34.40
CA PRO A 726 49.20 2.85 33.56
C PRO A 726 49.52 4.13 34.36
N ARG A 727 50.79 4.47 34.42
CA ARG A 727 51.21 5.77 35.01
C ARG A 727 50.72 6.86 34.11
N ARG A 728 49.86 7.76 34.65
CA ARG A 728 49.39 8.96 33.94
C ARG A 728 50.60 9.81 33.54
N SER A 729 50.62 10.25 32.27
CA SER A 729 51.57 11.26 31.81
C SER A 729 51.38 12.54 32.63
N PRO A 730 52.47 13.24 33.06
CA PRO A 730 52.33 14.49 33.82
C PRO A 730 51.56 15.59 33.10
N ASP A 731 51.47 15.51 31.75
CA ASP A 731 50.77 16.46 30.89
C ASP A 731 49.40 15.96 30.49
N ALA A 732 48.89 14.85 31.02
CA ALA A 732 47.57 14.38 30.74
C ALA A 732 46.56 15.15 31.59
N PRO A 733 45.54 15.82 31.00
CA PRO A 733 44.51 16.49 31.78
C PRO A 733 43.79 15.51 32.69
N PRO A 734 43.30 15.96 33.87
CA PRO A 734 42.63 15.09 34.82
C PRO A 734 41.44 14.37 34.15
N ALA A 735 41.29 13.06 34.49
CA ALA A 735 40.31 12.22 33.87
C ALA A 735 38.86 12.68 34.08
N ASP A 736 38.63 13.52 35.07
CA ASP A 736 37.29 13.90 35.56
C ASP A 736 36.72 15.19 34.99
N ALA A 737 37.32 15.81 33.95
CA ALA A 737 36.93 17.14 33.48
C ALA A 737 36.72 17.28 31.98
N ALA A 738 36.29 16.24 31.27
CA ALA A 738 35.89 16.43 29.87
C ALA A 738 34.47 17.02 29.82
N PRO A 739 34.29 18.24 29.30
CA PRO A 739 32.94 18.79 29.22
C PRO A 739 32.09 17.99 28.24
N PRO A 740 30.84 17.64 28.59
CA PRO A 740 29.90 16.98 27.66
C PRO A 740 29.49 17.99 26.57
N ARG A 741 29.00 17.47 25.43
CA ARG A 741 28.28 18.31 24.49
C ARG A 741 27.03 18.86 25.19
N LEU A 742 26.75 20.14 25.03
CA LEU A 742 25.60 20.79 25.65
C LEU A 742 24.55 21.17 24.59
N VAL A 743 23.33 20.71 24.76
CA VAL A 743 22.20 21.15 23.94
C VAL A 743 21.22 21.95 24.81
N VAL A 744 20.97 23.18 24.44
CA VAL A 744 20.00 24.05 25.11
C VAL A 744 18.68 23.96 24.29
N LEU A 745 17.64 23.38 24.90
CA LEU A 745 16.30 23.33 24.30
C LEU A 745 15.47 24.49 24.85
N VAL A 746 14.87 25.26 23.94
CA VAL A 746 14.11 26.48 24.28
C VAL A 746 12.72 26.35 23.69
N ASP A 747 11.69 26.31 24.52
CA ASP A 747 10.30 26.48 24.10
C ASP A 747 9.89 27.93 24.19
N ASP A 748 9.03 28.39 23.28
CA ASP A 748 8.56 29.77 23.18
C ASP A 748 9.71 30.83 23.19
N TYR A 749 10.69 30.66 22.30
CA TYR A 749 11.84 31.59 22.18
C TYR A 749 11.42 33.04 21.93
N ASP A 750 10.37 33.26 21.14
CA ASP A 750 9.78 34.59 20.90
C ASP A 750 9.33 35.30 22.17
N ALA A 751 8.89 34.58 23.20
CA ALA A 751 8.54 35.16 24.50
C ALA A 751 9.75 35.74 25.23
N LEU A 752 10.96 35.21 25.06
CA LEU A 752 12.19 35.73 25.62
C LEU A 752 12.57 37.08 25.00
N LEU A 753 12.21 37.33 23.76
CA LEU A 753 12.47 38.59 23.04
C LEU A 753 11.51 39.68 23.40
N GLY A 754 10.36 39.34 23.97
CA GLY A 754 9.28 40.23 24.31
C GLY A 754 9.64 41.26 25.40
N PRO A 755 9.00 42.46 25.42
CA PRO A 755 9.25 43.49 26.43
C PRO A 755 8.76 43.10 27.83
N ALA A 756 7.86 42.10 27.92
CA ALA A 756 7.24 41.71 29.19
C ALA A 756 8.06 40.68 29.99
N SER A 757 9.21 40.21 29.48
CA SER A 757 10.04 39.20 30.14
C SER A 757 11.31 39.82 30.73
N PRO A 758 11.35 40.21 32.00
CA PRO A 758 12.52 40.87 32.62
C PRO A 758 13.78 39.98 32.64
N GLY A 759 13.60 38.67 32.81
CA GLY A 759 14.69 37.67 32.75
C GLY A 759 14.98 37.17 31.34
N GLY A 760 14.07 37.33 30.41
CA GLY A 760 14.17 36.79 29.04
C GLY A 760 15.28 37.45 28.21
N ARG A 761 15.40 38.78 28.21
CA ARG A 761 16.41 39.48 27.40
C ARG A 761 17.86 39.10 27.70
N PRO A 762 18.32 39.01 28.98
CA PRO A 762 19.65 38.48 29.28
C PRO A 762 19.86 37.09 28.79
N LEU A 763 18.86 36.19 28.94
CA LEU A 763 18.90 34.81 28.47
C LEU A 763 18.92 34.75 26.94
N ALA A 764 18.12 35.56 26.25
CA ALA A 764 18.15 35.68 24.79
C ALA A 764 19.53 36.12 24.27
N ARG A 765 20.22 37.06 24.96
CA ARG A 765 21.59 37.45 24.61
C ARG A 765 22.61 36.33 24.83
N ALA A 766 22.48 35.53 25.90
CA ALA A 766 23.33 34.40 26.13
C ALA A 766 23.12 33.30 25.04
N LEU A 767 21.84 33.07 24.64
CA LEU A 767 21.52 32.19 23.55
C LEU A 767 22.04 32.67 22.18
N ALA A 768 21.99 34.00 21.95
CA ALA A 768 22.60 34.60 20.77
C ALA A 768 24.13 34.40 20.73
N ALA A 769 24.81 34.51 21.87
CA ALA A 769 26.24 34.19 21.97
C ALA A 769 26.52 32.68 21.70
N VAL A 770 25.64 31.78 22.15
CA VAL A 770 25.72 30.35 21.78
C VAL A 770 25.50 30.18 20.29
N ALA A 771 24.56 30.84 19.67
CA ALA A 771 24.28 30.74 18.24
C ALA A 771 25.50 31.13 17.39
N VAL A 772 26.25 32.16 17.82
CA VAL A 772 27.44 32.66 17.09
C VAL A 772 28.69 31.85 17.37
N HIS A 773 28.91 31.40 18.62
CA HIS A 773 30.18 30.83 19.05
C HIS A 773 30.09 29.40 19.58
N GLY A 774 28.88 28.95 19.93
CA GLY A 774 28.66 27.69 20.67
C GLY A 774 29.00 26.42 19.89
N ALA A 775 28.69 26.36 18.63
CA ALA A 775 28.87 25.13 17.82
C ALA A 775 30.33 24.63 17.86
N ARG A 776 31.28 25.56 17.70
CA ARG A 776 32.71 25.26 17.78
C ARG A 776 33.12 24.72 19.16
N LEU A 777 32.40 25.15 20.20
CA LEU A 777 32.62 24.77 21.58
C LEU A 777 31.78 23.59 22.04
N GLY A 778 31.01 22.93 21.12
CA GLY A 778 30.12 21.83 21.41
C GLY A 778 28.88 22.23 22.20
N VAL A 779 28.40 23.48 22.00
CA VAL A 779 27.16 24.00 22.58
C VAL A 779 26.18 24.35 21.47
N HIS A 780 24.98 23.75 21.49
CA HIS A 780 23.97 23.87 20.43
C HIS A 780 22.67 24.42 21.02
N VAL A 781 21.88 25.13 20.19
CA VAL A 781 20.53 25.59 20.54
C VAL A 781 19.51 24.92 19.64
N VAL A 782 18.45 24.44 20.26
CA VAL A 782 17.23 23.98 19.59
C VAL A 782 16.10 24.86 20.13
N ALA A 783 15.56 25.74 19.32
CA ALA A 783 14.54 26.69 19.76
C ALA A 783 13.24 26.51 19.00
N ALA A 784 12.11 26.59 19.72
CA ALA A 784 10.78 26.69 19.14
C ALA A 784 10.22 28.08 19.24
N THR A 785 9.52 28.56 18.21
CA THR A 785 8.89 29.87 18.15
C THR A 785 7.43 29.74 17.68
N GLY A 786 6.54 30.46 18.35
CA GLY A 786 5.15 30.65 17.95
C GLY A 786 4.95 31.83 16.98
N ALA A 787 5.91 32.74 16.93
CA ALA A 787 5.89 33.98 16.14
C ALA A 787 7.18 34.12 15.32
N PRO A 788 7.28 33.43 14.15
CA PRO A 788 8.47 33.49 13.26
C PRO A 788 8.88 34.92 12.89
N GLU A 789 7.93 35.85 12.72
CA GLU A 789 8.20 37.25 12.44
C GLU A 789 9.01 37.95 13.56
N SER A 790 8.76 37.58 14.82
CA SER A 790 9.46 38.14 15.98
C SER A 790 10.87 37.61 16.15
N THR A 791 11.15 36.43 15.57
CA THR A 791 12.46 35.77 15.65
C THR A 791 13.33 35.99 14.41
N ALA A 792 12.72 36.44 13.32
CA ALA A 792 13.42 36.72 12.06
C ALA A 792 14.50 37.79 12.26
N GLY A 793 15.70 37.55 11.74
CA GLY A 793 16.85 38.43 11.81
C GLY A 793 17.53 38.52 13.19
N THR A 794 17.22 37.60 14.12
CA THR A 794 18.01 37.37 15.32
C THR A 794 19.27 36.56 15.00
N GLU A 795 20.32 36.67 15.85
CA GLU A 795 21.54 35.87 15.69
C GLU A 795 21.25 34.35 15.65
N LEU A 796 20.23 33.89 16.39
CA LEU A 796 19.82 32.49 16.35
C LEU A 796 19.14 32.13 15.02
N ASP A 797 18.30 33.01 14.49
CA ASP A 797 17.67 32.81 13.20
C ASP A 797 18.70 32.73 12.07
N GLU A 798 19.69 33.64 12.09
CA GLU A 798 20.79 33.67 11.11
C GLU A 798 21.70 32.43 11.22
N ALA A 799 21.95 31.90 12.41
CA ALA A 799 22.83 30.78 12.68
C ALA A 799 22.17 29.41 12.55
N ALA A 800 20.84 29.33 12.66
CA ALA A 800 20.11 28.06 12.59
C ALA A 800 20.11 27.50 11.16
N GLN A 801 20.95 26.49 10.93
CA GLN A 801 21.09 25.82 9.62
C GLN A 801 20.00 24.77 9.39
N LEU A 802 19.51 24.16 10.47
CA LEU A 802 18.38 23.24 10.43
C LEU A 802 17.11 24.01 10.78
N ARG A 803 16.06 23.85 9.96
CA ARG A 803 14.79 24.55 10.17
C ARG A 803 13.63 23.62 10.03
N ILE A 804 12.66 23.71 10.93
CA ILE A 804 11.41 22.98 10.88
C ILE A 804 10.24 23.96 10.85
N ALA A 805 9.35 23.79 9.87
CA ALA A 805 8.05 24.44 9.86
C ALA A 805 6.97 23.39 10.12
N LEU A 806 6.36 23.44 11.30
CA LEU A 806 5.09 22.77 11.58
C LEU A 806 3.95 23.63 11.02
N ARG A 807 2.69 23.23 11.20
CA ARG A 807 1.55 23.99 10.69
C ARG A 807 1.63 25.45 11.16
N THR A 808 1.73 26.39 10.23
CA THR A 808 1.68 27.85 10.46
C THR A 808 0.28 28.39 10.17
N GLU A 809 -0.04 29.57 10.69
CA GLU A 809 -1.31 30.25 10.41
C GLU A 809 -1.26 31.00 9.08
N GLN A 810 -0.08 31.51 8.73
CA GLN A 810 0.12 32.30 7.52
C GLN A 810 1.21 31.69 6.64
N ALA A 811 1.07 31.86 5.33
CA ALA A 811 2.06 31.41 4.36
C ALA A 811 3.41 32.13 4.52
N GLY A 812 3.38 33.43 4.96
CA GLY A 812 4.58 34.20 5.24
C GLY A 812 5.43 33.62 6.36
N ASP A 813 4.81 33.10 7.43
CA ASP A 813 5.52 32.43 8.52
C ASP A 813 6.25 31.18 8.04
N SER A 814 5.62 30.39 7.17
CA SER A 814 6.22 29.24 6.55
C SER A 814 7.41 29.61 5.66
N ASP A 815 7.27 30.70 4.89
CA ASP A 815 8.31 31.21 4.00
C ASP A 815 9.55 31.70 4.78
N LEU A 816 9.34 32.37 5.91
CA LEU A 816 10.42 32.77 6.82
C LEU A 816 11.23 31.58 7.36
N LEU A 817 10.58 30.45 7.60
CA LEU A 817 11.21 29.27 8.18
C LEU A 817 11.90 28.39 7.13
N ILE A 818 11.19 28.02 6.07
CA ILE A 818 11.64 26.98 5.12
C ILE A 818 11.75 27.47 3.67
N HIS A 819 11.46 28.73 3.39
CA HIS A 819 11.38 29.35 2.07
C HIS A 819 10.35 28.70 1.14
N LEU A 820 9.27 28.18 1.71
CA LEU A 820 8.11 27.60 1.01
C LEU A 820 6.83 27.93 1.81
N PRO A 821 5.68 28.21 1.16
CA PRO A 821 4.43 28.53 1.83
C PRO A 821 3.68 27.30 2.38
N ASP A 822 4.19 26.10 2.15
CA ASP A 822 3.48 24.83 2.24
C ASP A 822 3.02 24.46 3.66
N ALA A 823 3.73 24.92 4.70
CA ALA A 823 3.36 24.60 6.08
C ALA A 823 2.03 25.22 6.51
N ALA A 824 1.58 26.29 5.85
CA ALA A 824 0.27 26.89 6.10
C ALA A 824 -0.89 26.02 5.60
N ALA A 825 -0.64 25.15 4.62
CA ALA A 825 -1.63 24.21 4.08
C ALA A 825 -1.74 22.90 4.86
N LEU A 826 -0.94 22.70 5.91
CA LEU A 826 -0.97 21.48 6.72
C LEU A 826 -2.28 21.37 7.52
N PRO A 827 -2.92 20.17 7.57
CA PRO A 827 -4.18 19.99 8.26
C PRO A 827 -4.03 20.14 9.78
N GLY A 828 -4.97 20.84 10.42
CA GLY A 828 -4.97 21.05 11.88
C GLY A 828 -5.20 19.77 12.69
N ALA A 829 -5.75 18.73 12.08
CA ALA A 829 -6.03 17.43 12.71
C ALA A 829 -4.78 16.55 12.91
N THR A 830 -3.62 16.93 12.34
CA THR A 830 -2.38 16.14 12.42
C THR A 830 -1.25 16.94 13.08
N PRO A 831 -1.28 17.13 14.41
CA PRO A 831 -0.20 17.81 15.12
C PRO A 831 1.15 17.09 14.92
N GLY A 832 2.23 17.86 14.86
CA GLY A 832 3.56 17.32 14.60
C GLY A 832 3.85 17.05 13.12
N ARG A 833 2.90 17.28 12.21
CA ARG A 833 3.15 17.29 10.77
C ARG A 833 3.94 18.54 10.39
N GLY A 834 5.01 18.38 9.58
CA GLY A 834 5.84 19.51 9.21
C GLY A 834 6.80 19.21 8.07
N TYR A 835 7.63 20.19 7.82
CA TYR A 835 8.71 20.17 6.85
C TYR A 835 10.04 20.47 7.53
N LEU A 836 11.06 19.64 7.25
CA LEU A 836 12.44 19.85 7.67
C LEU A 836 13.24 20.39 6.47
N ARG A 837 13.84 21.57 6.63
CA ARG A 837 14.79 22.16 5.69
C ARG A 837 16.20 21.96 6.22
N ARG A 838 17.08 21.42 5.38
CA ARG A 838 18.50 21.16 5.65
C ARG A 838 19.39 22.26 5.06
N PRO A 839 20.67 22.33 5.44
CA PRO A 839 21.60 23.35 4.94
C PRO A 839 21.79 23.34 3.42
N ASP A 840 21.65 22.21 2.79
CA ASP A 840 21.70 22.03 1.32
C ASP A 840 20.46 22.60 0.58
N GLY A 841 19.47 23.07 1.33
CA GLY A 841 18.20 23.59 0.82
C GLY A 841 17.13 22.51 0.58
N ALA A 842 17.45 21.24 0.81
CA ALA A 842 16.47 20.17 0.69
C ALA A 842 15.37 20.29 1.75
N VAL A 843 14.11 20.20 1.32
CA VAL A 843 12.94 20.26 2.18
C VAL A 843 12.23 18.90 2.17
N THR A 844 12.08 18.30 3.33
CA THR A 844 11.51 16.98 3.52
C THR A 844 10.25 17.04 4.38
N ALA A 845 9.12 16.54 3.89
CA ALA A 845 7.90 16.41 4.67
C ALA A 845 8.03 15.24 5.67
N PHE A 846 7.62 15.43 6.91
CA PHE A 846 7.71 14.41 7.96
C PHE A 846 6.52 14.46 8.91
N GLN A 847 6.30 13.39 9.65
CA GLN A 847 5.46 13.34 10.83
C GLN A 847 6.34 13.20 12.07
N GLY A 848 6.25 14.17 12.96
CA GLY A 848 6.98 14.16 14.21
C GLY A 848 6.45 13.11 15.19
N ALA A 849 7.36 12.51 15.94
CA ALA A 849 7.05 11.56 16.98
C ALA A 849 6.67 12.28 18.29
N ARG A 850 5.85 11.61 19.11
CA ARG A 850 5.41 12.11 20.42
C ARG A 850 5.85 11.21 21.56
N VAL A 851 6.01 11.78 22.76
CA VAL A 851 6.41 11.07 24.01
C VAL A 851 5.46 11.32 25.19
N SER A 852 4.49 12.24 25.04
CA SER A 852 3.50 12.53 26.10
C SER A 852 2.39 11.47 26.18
N GLY A 853 2.30 10.56 25.20
CA GLY A 853 1.33 9.48 25.19
C GLY A 853 1.41 8.62 26.44
N ARG A 854 0.27 8.35 27.08
CA ARG A 854 0.21 7.38 28.19
C ARG A 854 0.07 5.97 27.64
N ILE A 855 0.86 5.04 28.19
CA ILE A 855 0.71 3.64 27.80
C ILE A 855 -0.62 3.12 28.34
N PRO A 856 -1.50 2.58 27.48
CA PRO A 856 -2.61 1.77 27.96
C PRO A 856 -2.01 0.59 28.74
N ARG A 857 -2.45 0.37 29.98
CA ARG A 857 -2.08 -0.87 30.69
C ARG A 857 -2.34 -2.06 29.76
N THR A 858 -1.44 -3.05 29.72
CA THR A 858 -1.50 -4.27 28.89
C THR A 858 -2.84 -5.03 28.95
N ALA A 859 -3.68 -4.75 29.93
CA ALA A 859 -5.05 -5.27 30.04
C ALA A 859 -6.03 -4.71 28.97
N THR A 860 -5.69 -3.69 28.20
CA THR A 860 -6.58 -3.04 27.23
C THR A 860 -6.31 -3.38 25.77
N LEU A 861 -5.24 -4.09 25.47
CA LEU A 861 -4.98 -4.64 24.13
C LEU A 861 -5.62 -6.04 23.95
N ARG A 862 -6.79 -6.25 24.54
CA ARG A 862 -7.53 -7.48 24.24
C ARG A 862 -7.93 -7.47 22.78
N PRO A 863 -7.64 -8.55 22.05
CA PRO A 863 -8.11 -8.66 20.68
C PRO A 863 -9.63 -8.46 20.62
N THR A 864 -10.09 -7.72 19.63
CA THR A 864 -11.53 -7.50 19.41
C THR A 864 -11.93 -8.05 18.06
N VAL A 865 -13.10 -8.68 18.02
CA VAL A 865 -13.74 -9.19 16.81
C VAL A 865 -15.08 -8.48 16.69
N VAL A 866 -15.26 -7.76 15.58
CA VAL A 866 -16.46 -6.99 15.30
C VAL A 866 -17.06 -7.46 14.00
N ALA A 867 -18.31 -7.92 14.02
CA ALA A 867 -19.03 -8.25 12.80
C ALA A 867 -19.15 -7.00 11.92
N GLN A 868 -18.89 -7.17 10.65
CA GLN A 868 -18.99 -6.11 9.64
C GLN A 868 -20.29 -6.26 8.87
N ARG A 869 -20.94 -5.15 8.62
CA ARG A 869 -22.11 -5.08 7.73
C ARG A 869 -21.70 -4.32 6.49
N LEU A 870 -22.14 -4.81 5.34
CA LEU A 870 -21.77 -4.22 4.05
C LEU A 870 -22.16 -2.72 3.96
N GLU A 871 -23.35 -2.35 4.49
CA GLU A 871 -23.88 -0.99 4.47
C GLU A 871 -23.00 0.00 5.27
N ASP A 872 -22.23 -0.49 6.26
CA ASP A 872 -21.38 0.35 7.10
C ASP A 872 -20.06 0.75 6.43
N HIS A 873 -19.70 0.13 5.29
CA HIS A 873 -18.41 0.39 4.63
C HIS A 873 -18.32 1.77 3.98
N GLY A 874 -19.42 2.29 3.45
CA GLY A 874 -19.47 3.65 2.88
C GLY A 874 -19.57 4.76 3.93
N ALA A 875 -19.84 4.42 5.19
CA ALA A 875 -19.93 5.37 6.28
C ALA A 875 -18.55 5.77 6.82
N ALA A 876 -18.48 6.98 7.40
CA ALA A 876 -17.30 7.42 8.11
C ALA A 876 -16.96 6.45 9.25
N PRO A 877 -15.68 6.10 9.46
CA PRO A 877 -15.28 5.31 10.60
C PRO A 877 -15.70 6.02 11.89
N SER A 878 -16.50 5.36 12.73
CA SER A 878 -16.85 5.93 14.03
C SER A 878 -15.56 6.22 14.80
N PRO A 879 -15.36 7.44 15.33
CA PRO A 879 -14.21 7.74 16.14
C PRO A 879 -14.21 6.74 17.30
N ARG A 880 -13.15 5.94 17.41
CA ARG A 880 -12.99 5.08 18.57
C ARG A 880 -12.95 5.99 19.78
N PRO A 881 -13.80 5.78 20.81
CA PRO A 881 -13.57 6.44 22.05
C PRO A 881 -12.20 5.94 22.54
N VAL A 882 -11.18 6.77 22.36
CA VAL A 882 -9.92 6.60 23.07
C VAL A 882 -10.29 6.81 24.52
N ARG A 883 -10.69 5.76 25.22
CA ARG A 883 -10.66 5.78 26.67
C ARG A 883 -9.19 5.95 27.02
N GLU A 884 -8.79 7.19 27.22
CA GLU A 884 -7.62 7.51 28.02
C GLU A 884 -7.89 6.94 29.42
N LEU A 885 -7.46 5.71 29.64
CA LEU A 885 -7.43 5.11 30.95
C LEU A 885 -6.30 5.79 31.72
N GLY A 886 -6.63 6.93 32.30
CA GLY A 886 -5.86 8.03 32.76
C GLY A 886 -4.89 7.85 33.91
N ASN A 887 -4.27 6.72 34.19
CA ASN A 887 -3.34 6.58 35.32
C ASN A 887 -2.06 5.76 35.04
N GLY A 888 -1.70 5.51 33.80
CA GLY A 888 -0.41 4.92 33.45
C GLY A 888 0.69 6.00 33.33
N PRO A 889 1.97 5.63 33.48
CA PRO A 889 3.07 6.52 33.19
C PRO A 889 3.06 6.94 31.71
N THR A 890 3.61 8.16 31.44
CA THR A 890 3.83 8.61 30.07
C THR A 890 4.99 7.83 29.45
N ASP A 891 5.05 7.80 28.10
CA ASP A 891 6.18 7.22 27.37
C ASP A 891 7.50 7.85 27.82
N LEU A 892 7.52 9.16 28.05
CA LEU A 892 8.67 9.90 28.55
C LEU A 892 9.10 9.42 29.94
N ALA A 893 8.17 9.22 30.87
CA ALA A 893 8.47 8.74 32.24
C ALA A 893 9.06 7.33 32.23
N LEU A 894 8.56 6.44 31.35
CA LEU A 894 9.10 5.10 31.19
C LEU A 894 10.53 5.14 30.62
N LEU A 895 10.72 5.96 29.61
CA LEU A 895 12.02 6.13 28.99
C LEU A 895 13.04 6.70 30.00
N ALA A 896 12.68 7.74 30.72
CA ALA A 896 13.52 8.33 31.78
C ALA A 896 13.89 7.30 32.86
N SER A 897 12.94 6.45 33.26
CA SER A 897 13.19 5.36 34.20
C SER A 897 14.15 4.29 33.63
N ALA A 898 14.05 3.96 32.35
CA ALA A 898 14.95 3.01 31.69
C ALA A 898 16.36 3.57 31.56
N LEU A 899 16.49 4.85 31.15
CA LEU A 899 17.75 5.54 31.01
C LEU A 899 18.49 5.68 32.36
N ARG A 900 17.78 6.06 33.45
CA ARG A 900 18.39 6.12 34.80
C ARG A 900 18.94 4.76 35.22
N ARG A 901 18.21 3.67 35.02
CA ARG A 901 18.71 2.32 35.33
C ARG A 901 19.89 1.89 34.45
N ALA A 902 19.94 2.36 33.21
CA ALA A 902 21.07 2.12 32.31
C ALA A 902 22.34 2.89 32.74
N THR A 903 22.21 4.04 33.40
CA THR A 903 23.37 4.77 33.98
C THR A 903 23.91 4.16 35.25
N GLU A 904 23.10 3.38 35.98
CA GLU A 904 23.47 2.69 37.21
C GLU A 904 24.13 1.31 36.94
N SER A 905 23.93 0.75 35.74
CA SER A 905 24.47 -0.53 35.29
C SER A 905 25.80 -0.38 34.56
#